data_5f71b69f363f3408761f12787d45cf82
#
_entry.id   5f71b69f363f3408761f12787d45cf82
#
_cell.length_a   1.000
_cell.length_b   1.000
_cell.length_c   1.000
_cell.angle_alpha   90.00
_cell.angle_beta   90.00
_cell.angle_gamma   90.00
#
_symmetry.space_group_name_H-M   'P 1'
#
loop_
_entity.id
_entity.type
_entity.pdbx_description
1 polymer ?
#
loop_
_entity_poly.entity_id
_entity_poly.type
_entity_poly.pdbx_seq_one_letter_code
_entity_poly.pdbx_strand_id
1 'polypeptide(L)'
;MEEELVLRIINEKLEYEHIAPEWLCDGICTRSEYDKYCTGEMDIDYLTLEMMLERLGMNSLDFISWVDYDVYEYLEWRDKTMEAIRNKDTVTLRRLLYSDDMYGIVDVNGEISDREENRWSMNPKLIMQFGVMAVSMLEWFEGRKAEAGRYVKQAVEYTGLGNSMEFEDEDTSMKMLSDKEIAMNVLSDYFEVENNLENNAALERTGRHLGQMLRYIDGNGRDIRSVVLLFPYISYLYVRIQIMLGRAEQGISPCKRSIELMRTHNQCRMLEMTLRQYIQLMENLGISNRAQDEERLLKSWQEVLGFLKRLSGNVPDEDCGFAERLLRCGVWNGRAFVTEGDIIKLYRAREGITQKRLSIDADYSMRSMWLIENSKAKPQKNGYEKIRKRLGIPSGHIHSDIYCTSYKAYMLKYQIERAMMNWELEKADGLLDKLEKELIRAGSGDEVKNLINKQFIMDSRNVIAYMAKKITAKEYLDKCKKCLALTVDIENKKIDKVFLRVEELLIILHIAQVYRNLGNTEKAVKYSKIVIDYCESRNIKSQAYINKMLIAYHSLASDYRSLNKYDESLEYIKKGMFLDISSGKGKLAATFIFCYAYSQAKLNNNLEALNAYQIVINACEIFGNSNRDKAVRNYTRLKNKIESEDT
;
A
#
# COMPACT_ATOMS: atom_id res chain seq x y z
N MET A 1 22.32 2.84 14.50
CA MET A 1 22.92 3.96 13.73
C MET A 1 22.04 4.51 12.61
N GLU A 2 21.14 3.73 12.01
CA GLU A 2 20.20 4.22 10.99
C GLU A 2 18.80 4.35 11.53
N GLU A 3 18.43 3.51 12.44
CA GLU A 3 17.30 3.71 13.34
C GLU A 3 17.40 5.07 14.04
N GLU A 4 18.60 5.52 14.44
CA GLU A 4 18.85 6.88 14.93
C GLU A 4 18.47 7.97 13.93
N LEU A 5 18.63 7.72 12.62
CA LEU A 5 18.23 8.70 11.60
C LEU A 5 16.72 8.82 11.49
N VAL A 6 16.01 7.68 11.55
CA VAL A 6 14.54 7.69 11.54
C VAL A 6 14.01 8.32 12.83
N LEU A 7 14.62 8.00 13.98
CA LEU A 7 14.26 8.62 15.26
C LEU A 7 14.46 10.14 15.26
N ARG A 8 15.50 10.66 14.59
CA ARG A 8 15.64 12.12 14.40
C ARG A 8 14.50 12.72 13.60
N ILE A 9 14.07 12.06 12.50
CA ILE A 9 12.93 12.51 11.70
C ILE A 9 11.64 12.46 12.53
N ILE A 10 11.47 11.41 13.33
CA ILE A 10 10.34 11.28 14.27
C ILE A 10 10.36 12.46 15.26
N ASN A 11 11.49 12.75 15.89
CA ASN A 11 11.63 13.85 16.83
C ASN A 11 11.35 15.22 16.18
N GLU A 12 11.93 15.49 14.99
CA GLU A 12 11.64 16.74 14.26
C GLU A 12 10.14 16.87 13.93
N LYS A 13 9.46 15.76 13.60
CA LYS A 13 8.01 15.78 13.36
C LYS A 13 7.23 16.05 14.64
N LEU A 14 7.60 15.41 15.76
CA LEU A 14 6.97 15.65 17.05
C LEU A 14 7.09 17.12 17.47
N GLU A 15 8.28 17.71 17.30
CA GLU A 15 8.53 19.13 17.57
C GLU A 15 7.70 20.04 16.63
N TYR A 16 7.68 19.72 15.33
CA TYR A 16 6.97 20.50 14.33
C TYR A 16 5.45 20.52 14.56
N GLU A 17 4.87 19.39 14.99
CA GLU A 17 3.45 19.23 15.24
C GLU A 17 3.07 19.49 16.72
N HIS A 18 4.04 19.86 17.57
CA HIS A 18 3.88 20.08 19.00
C HIS A 18 3.28 18.87 19.75
N ILE A 19 3.72 17.67 19.37
CA ILE A 19 3.25 16.40 19.94
C ILE A 19 4.21 15.96 21.05
N ALA A 20 3.67 15.61 22.22
CA ALA A 20 4.44 15.05 23.30
C ALA A 20 4.85 13.60 22.99
N PRO A 21 6.13 13.20 23.14
CA PRO A 21 6.60 11.85 22.85
C PRO A 21 5.88 10.75 23.65
N GLU A 22 5.34 11.08 24.83
CA GLU A 22 4.56 10.16 25.66
C GLU A 22 3.35 9.60 24.89
N TRP A 23 2.71 10.41 24.04
CA TRP A 23 1.56 9.97 23.25
C TRP A 23 1.96 9.00 22.13
N LEU A 24 3.19 9.18 21.61
CA LEU A 24 3.74 8.25 20.62
C LEU A 24 4.06 6.90 21.26
N CYS A 25 4.57 6.89 22.48
CA CYS A 25 5.02 5.70 23.22
C CYS A 25 3.88 4.89 23.83
N ASP A 26 2.70 5.49 24.05
CA ASP A 26 1.61 4.91 24.83
C ASP A 26 1.29 3.47 24.40
N GLY A 27 1.38 2.53 25.35
CA GLY A 27 1.14 1.10 25.13
C GLY A 27 2.21 0.35 24.31
N ILE A 28 3.19 1.04 23.72
CA ILE A 28 4.25 0.42 22.91
C ILE A 28 5.54 0.27 23.69
N CYS A 29 6.01 1.37 24.30
CA CYS A 29 7.22 1.42 25.12
C CYS A 29 7.08 2.50 26.19
N THR A 30 8.01 2.50 27.16
CA THR A 30 8.06 3.58 28.15
C THR A 30 8.77 4.81 27.59
N ARG A 31 8.51 5.98 28.18
CA ARG A 31 9.26 7.20 27.85
C ARG A 31 10.77 7.03 28.02
N SER A 32 11.18 6.35 29.08
CA SER A 32 12.61 6.09 29.37
C SER A 32 13.24 5.21 28.28
N GLU A 33 12.54 4.23 27.75
CA GLU A 33 13.02 3.42 26.62
C GLU A 33 13.13 4.26 25.36
N TYR A 34 12.14 5.11 25.07
CA TYR A 34 12.21 6.03 23.94
C TYR A 34 13.41 6.96 23.99
N ASP A 35 13.70 7.52 25.17
CA ASP A 35 14.89 8.38 25.35
C ASP A 35 16.18 7.60 25.11
N LYS A 36 16.25 6.34 25.55
CA LYS A 36 17.42 5.46 25.26
C LYS A 36 17.53 5.10 23.78
N TYR A 37 16.42 4.92 23.08
CA TYR A 37 16.44 4.76 21.62
C TYR A 37 17.02 6.01 20.93
N CYS A 38 16.59 7.19 21.36
CA CYS A 38 17.07 8.46 20.80
C CYS A 38 18.54 8.75 21.07
N THR A 39 19.09 8.27 22.22
CA THR A 39 20.50 8.42 22.58
C THR A 39 21.40 7.31 22.03
N GLY A 40 20.81 6.25 21.47
CA GLY A 40 21.55 5.06 21.00
C GLY A 40 22.05 4.15 22.12
N GLU A 41 21.57 4.35 23.36
CA GLU A 41 21.86 3.46 24.49
C GLU A 41 21.14 2.11 24.37
N MET A 42 20.03 2.08 23.64
CA MET A 42 19.27 0.88 23.35
C MET A 42 18.85 0.88 21.88
N ASP A 43 18.95 -0.28 21.22
CA ASP A 43 18.48 -0.47 19.85
C ASP A 43 16.96 -0.56 19.84
N ILE A 44 16.29 0.15 18.92
CA ILE A 44 14.86 0.03 18.70
C ILE A 44 14.56 -1.14 17.75
N ASP A 45 13.60 -1.98 18.09
CA ASP A 45 13.17 -3.04 17.18
C ASP A 45 12.28 -2.53 16.03
N TYR A 46 12.22 -3.32 14.95
CA TYR A 46 11.48 -2.97 13.75
C TYR A 46 10.00 -2.68 14.01
N LEU A 47 9.30 -3.51 14.81
CA LEU A 47 7.86 -3.36 15.02
C LEU A 47 7.52 -2.11 15.83
N THR A 48 8.33 -1.81 16.84
CA THR A 48 8.22 -0.57 17.61
C THR A 48 8.41 0.65 16.70
N LEU A 49 9.43 0.63 15.84
CA LEU A 49 9.69 1.70 14.88
C LEU A 49 8.58 1.83 13.83
N GLU A 50 8.11 0.71 13.26
CA GLU A 50 6.97 0.67 12.32
C GLU A 50 5.73 1.31 12.95
N MET A 51 5.40 0.93 14.19
CA MET A 51 4.22 1.46 14.90
C MET A 51 4.33 2.95 15.18
N MET A 52 5.50 3.43 15.61
CA MET A 52 5.75 4.86 15.84
C MET A 52 5.58 5.68 14.56
N LEU A 53 6.14 5.21 13.45
CA LEU A 53 5.99 5.86 12.14
C LEU A 53 4.51 5.92 11.73
N GLU A 54 3.80 4.81 11.85
CA GLU A 54 2.38 4.74 11.47
C GLU A 54 1.49 5.63 12.35
N ARG A 55 1.75 5.72 13.64
CA ARG A 55 1.03 6.67 14.54
C ARG A 55 1.22 8.12 14.10
N LEU A 56 2.40 8.45 13.59
CA LEU A 56 2.70 9.75 13.00
C LEU A 56 2.16 9.92 11.57
N GLY A 57 1.42 8.95 11.03
CA GLY A 57 0.93 8.99 9.64
C GLY A 57 2.05 8.86 8.59
N MET A 58 3.20 8.31 8.98
CA MET A 58 4.35 8.07 8.12
C MET A 58 4.39 6.60 7.70
N ASN A 59 4.74 6.33 6.44
CA ASN A 59 4.84 4.96 5.96
C ASN A 59 6.23 4.41 6.26
N SER A 60 6.33 3.29 6.98
CA SER A 60 7.61 2.63 7.27
C SER A 60 8.39 2.26 6.01
N LEU A 61 7.70 1.94 4.91
CA LEU A 61 8.31 1.62 3.62
C LEU A 61 9.04 2.80 2.95
N ASP A 62 8.73 4.03 3.34
CA ASP A 62 9.45 5.21 2.86
C ASP A 62 10.86 5.29 3.47
N PHE A 63 11.11 4.54 4.54
CA PHE A 63 12.36 4.57 5.30
C PHE A 63 13.14 3.25 5.25
N ILE A 64 12.46 2.10 5.24
CA ILE A 64 13.04 0.78 5.42
C ILE A 64 12.80 -0.07 4.18
N SER A 65 13.85 -0.53 3.52
CA SER A 65 13.75 -1.38 2.32
C SER A 65 14.29 -2.78 2.52
N TRP A 66 15.17 -2.99 3.47
CA TRP A 66 15.57 -4.34 3.86
C TRP A 66 15.56 -4.49 5.38
N VAL A 67 15.42 -5.72 5.81
CA VAL A 67 15.32 -6.09 7.22
C VAL A 67 16.20 -7.30 7.49
N ASP A 68 16.55 -7.50 8.74
CA ASP A 68 17.28 -8.70 9.14
C ASP A 68 16.40 -9.98 9.01
N TYR A 69 17.03 -11.13 9.18
CA TYR A 69 16.37 -12.40 8.96
C TYR A 69 15.16 -12.61 9.88
N ASP A 70 15.27 -12.28 11.15
CA ASP A 70 14.20 -12.50 12.14
C ASP A 70 12.95 -11.65 11.80
N VAL A 71 13.19 -10.38 11.43
CA VAL A 71 12.12 -9.47 10.99
C VAL A 71 11.48 -9.96 9.69
N TYR A 72 12.30 -10.42 8.73
CA TYR A 72 11.78 -10.95 7.48
C TYR A 72 10.92 -12.20 7.69
N GLU A 73 11.35 -13.10 8.58
CA GLU A 73 10.60 -14.31 8.93
C GLU A 73 9.24 -13.97 9.55
N TYR A 74 9.21 -12.97 10.44
CA TYR A 74 7.95 -12.44 11.00
C TYR A 74 7.05 -11.84 9.91
N LEU A 75 7.61 -11.00 9.04
CA LEU A 75 6.84 -10.37 7.96
C LEU A 75 6.30 -11.42 6.98
N GLU A 76 7.06 -12.48 6.72
CA GLU A 76 6.59 -13.60 5.91
C GLU A 76 5.47 -14.39 6.58
N TRP A 77 5.57 -14.63 7.89
CA TRP A 77 4.51 -15.25 8.69
C TRP A 77 3.25 -14.36 8.70
N ARG A 78 3.40 -13.07 8.94
CA ARG A 78 2.31 -12.07 8.89
C ARG A 78 1.62 -12.08 7.52
N ASP A 79 2.37 -12.06 6.44
CA ASP A 79 1.83 -12.11 5.08
C ASP A 79 1.07 -13.41 4.78
N LYS A 80 1.61 -14.56 5.18
CA LYS A 80 0.94 -15.88 5.01
C LYS A 80 -0.35 -15.94 5.83
N THR A 81 -0.33 -15.42 7.05
CA THR A 81 -1.50 -15.32 7.93
C THR A 81 -2.58 -14.43 7.30
N MET A 82 -2.21 -13.26 6.81
CA MET A 82 -3.14 -12.37 6.10
C MET A 82 -3.67 -12.98 4.80
N GLU A 83 -2.86 -13.77 4.09
CA GLU A 83 -3.31 -14.48 2.90
C GLU A 83 -4.31 -15.59 3.24
N ALA A 84 -4.08 -16.35 4.30
CA ALA A 84 -5.03 -17.34 4.80
C ALA A 84 -6.35 -16.70 5.24
N ILE A 85 -6.32 -15.55 5.93
CA ILE A 85 -7.51 -14.75 6.27
C ILE A 85 -8.25 -14.31 5.00
N ARG A 86 -7.55 -13.77 4.00
CA ARG A 86 -8.15 -13.31 2.74
C ARG A 86 -8.86 -14.43 1.98
N ASN A 87 -8.30 -15.63 2.04
CA ASN A 87 -8.81 -16.80 1.34
C ASN A 87 -9.79 -17.64 2.20
N LYS A 88 -10.06 -17.23 3.44
CA LYS A 88 -10.84 -17.99 4.44
C LYS A 88 -10.29 -19.42 4.64
N ASP A 89 -8.97 -19.58 4.48
CA ASP A 89 -8.27 -20.86 4.65
C ASP A 89 -8.02 -21.13 6.15
N THR A 90 -9.03 -21.64 6.82
CA THR A 90 -8.98 -21.96 8.25
C THR A 90 -7.94 -23.02 8.59
N VAL A 91 -7.65 -23.95 7.67
CA VAL A 91 -6.65 -25.01 7.88
C VAL A 91 -5.24 -24.42 7.94
N THR A 92 -4.89 -23.59 6.96
CA THR A 92 -3.59 -22.91 6.95
C THR A 92 -3.50 -21.90 8.11
N LEU A 93 -4.57 -21.16 8.39
CA LEU A 93 -4.61 -20.18 9.47
C LEU A 93 -4.38 -20.85 10.83
N ARG A 94 -5.09 -21.98 11.11
CA ARG A 94 -4.91 -22.76 12.33
C ARG A 94 -3.46 -23.25 12.45
N ARG A 95 -2.87 -23.82 11.38
CA ARG A 95 -1.48 -24.28 11.39
C ARG A 95 -0.51 -23.15 11.74
N LEU A 96 -0.69 -21.95 11.18
CA LEU A 96 0.19 -20.80 11.43
C LEU A 96 0.07 -20.24 12.85
N LEU A 97 -1.09 -20.38 13.50
CA LEU A 97 -1.36 -19.82 14.82
C LEU A 97 -1.07 -20.79 15.97
N TYR A 98 -1.23 -22.12 15.73
CA TYR A 98 -1.07 -23.19 16.72
C TYR A 98 0.25 -23.94 16.60
N SER A 99 1.13 -23.54 15.69
CA SER A 99 2.43 -24.20 15.49
C SER A 99 3.45 -23.76 16.53
N ASP A 100 4.11 -24.72 17.17
CA ASP A 100 5.25 -24.43 18.05
C ASP A 100 6.49 -23.93 17.32
N ASP A 101 6.52 -24.10 15.99
CA ASP A 101 7.71 -23.90 15.19
C ASP A 101 8.05 -22.43 14.88
N MET A 102 7.08 -21.48 14.99
CA MET A 102 7.30 -20.08 14.68
C MET A 102 6.88 -19.14 15.83
N TYR A 103 5.63 -18.70 15.82
CA TYR A 103 5.18 -17.67 16.76
C TYR A 103 4.20 -18.18 17.82
N GLY A 104 3.71 -19.44 17.74
CA GLY A 104 2.97 -20.15 18.78
C GLY A 104 1.97 -19.28 19.56
N ILE A 105 1.04 -18.61 18.86
CA ILE A 105 0.08 -17.67 19.47
C ILE A 105 -0.88 -18.41 20.38
N VAL A 106 -1.26 -19.63 20.01
CA VAL A 106 -2.14 -20.51 20.78
C VAL A 106 -1.35 -21.72 21.23
N ASP A 107 -1.46 -22.04 22.50
CA ASP A 107 -0.77 -23.20 23.10
C ASP A 107 -1.48 -24.55 22.80
N VAL A 108 -0.91 -25.64 23.32
CA VAL A 108 -1.45 -26.99 23.15
C VAL A 108 -2.83 -27.21 23.82
N ASN A 109 -3.22 -26.33 24.73
CA ASN A 109 -4.51 -26.38 25.42
C ASN A 109 -5.57 -25.54 24.70
N GLY A 110 -5.18 -24.80 23.64
CA GLY A 110 -6.07 -23.91 22.90
C GLY A 110 -6.21 -22.53 23.55
N GLU A 111 -5.32 -22.17 24.47
CA GLU A 111 -5.31 -20.86 25.14
C GLU A 111 -4.25 -19.95 24.51
N ILE A 112 -4.44 -18.63 24.63
CA ILE A 112 -3.43 -17.66 24.19
C ILE A 112 -2.17 -17.88 25.03
N SER A 113 -1.06 -18.08 24.35
CA SER A 113 0.21 -18.45 24.96
C SER A 113 0.74 -17.34 25.86
N ASP A 114 0.96 -17.63 27.14
CA ASP A 114 1.68 -16.76 28.10
C ASP A 114 3.21 -16.87 27.96
N ARG A 115 3.70 -17.30 26.79
CA ARG A 115 5.13 -17.53 26.60
C ARG A 115 5.93 -16.26 26.85
N GLU A 116 6.94 -16.42 27.68
CA GLU A 116 7.79 -15.33 28.17
C GLU A 116 8.32 -14.41 27.06
N GLU A 117 8.30 -13.13 27.33
CA GLU A 117 8.64 -11.98 26.48
C GLU A 117 10.02 -12.06 25.80
N ASN A 118 10.90 -12.99 26.21
CA ASN A 118 12.31 -13.07 25.77
C ASN A 118 12.57 -13.95 24.54
N ARG A 119 11.53 -14.53 23.90
CA ARG A 119 11.74 -15.44 22.76
C ARG A 119 11.98 -14.70 21.44
N TRP A 120 11.47 -13.49 21.31
CA TRP A 120 11.50 -12.72 20.08
C TRP A 120 12.45 -11.54 20.19
N SER A 121 13.21 -11.27 19.13
CA SER A 121 14.08 -10.10 19.01
C SER A 121 13.29 -8.79 18.75
N MET A 122 11.97 -8.86 18.65
CA MET A 122 11.05 -7.76 18.37
C MET A 122 10.01 -7.63 19.47
N ASN A 123 9.30 -6.51 19.51
CA ASN A 123 8.30 -6.20 20.50
C ASN A 123 7.21 -7.28 20.61
N PRO A 124 7.17 -8.05 21.70
CA PRO A 124 6.27 -9.19 21.86
C PRO A 124 4.81 -8.76 21.89
N LYS A 125 4.48 -7.58 22.44
CA LYS A 125 3.11 -7.06 22.48
C LYS A 125 2.53 -6.86 21.08
N LEU A 126 3.34 -6.35 20.15
CA LEU A 126 2.90 -6.12 18.76
C LEU A 126 2.76 -7.42 17.96
N ILE A 127 3.61 -8.42 18.24
CA ILE A 127 3.46 -9.76 17.70
C ILE A 127 2.17 -10.40 18.18
N MET A 128 1.93 -10.37 19.50
CA MET A 128 0.73 -10.92 20.11
C MET A 128 -0.53 -10.20 19.66
N GLN A 129 -0.50 -8.88 19.57
CA GLN A 129 -1.63 -8.09 19.06
C GLN A 129 -2.08 -8.57 17.68
N PHE A 130 -1.14 -8.72 16.73
CA PHE A 130 -1.46 -9.22 15.39
C PHE A 130 -1.92 -10.69 15.43
N GLY A 131 -1.24 -11.54 16.21
CA GLY A 131 -1.56 -12.97 16.32
C GLY A 131 -2.94 -13.21 16.91
N VAL A 132 -3.30 -12.52 17.99
CA VAL A 132 -4.61 -12.64 18.64
C VAL A 132 -5.74 -12.07 17.75
N MET A 133 -5.47 -11.00 17.02
CA MET A 133 -6.39 -10.53 15.97
C MET A 133 -6.61 -11.61 14.90
N ALA A 134 -5.57 -12.32 14.48
CA ALA A 134 -5.70 -13.42 13.53
C ALA A 134 -6.48 -14.63 14.11
N VAL A 135 -6.31 -14.93 15.40
CA VAL A 135 -7.14 -15.93 16.12
C VAL A 135 -8.59 -15.50 16.11
N SER A 136 -8.90 -14.23 16.36
CA SER A 136 -10.29 -13.75 16.30
C SER A 136 -10.95 -13.98 14.95
N MET A 137 -10.18 -13.84 13.86
CA MET A 137 -10.69 -14.12 12.51
C MET A 137 -10.90 -15.62 12.26
N LEU A 138 -10.02 -16.49 12.80
CA LEU A 138 -10.22 -17.93 12.75
C LEU A 138 -11.54 -18.33 13.45
N GLU A 139 -11.76 -17.82 14.65
CA GLU A 139 -12.99 -18.06 15.42
C GLU A 139 -14.24 -17.56 14.66
N TRP A 140 -14.14 -16.39 14.03
CA TRP A 140 -15.19 -15.83 13.19
C TRP A 140 -15.54 -16.75 12.01
N PHE A 141 -14.54 -17.27 11.28
CA PHE A 141 -14.76 -18.16 10.14
C PHE A 141 -15.32 -19.52 10.56
N GLU A 142 -15.05 -19.96 11.77
CA GLU A 142 -15.61 -21.20 12.34
C GLU A 142 -16.98 -20.99 13.00
N GLY A 143 -17.55 -19.78 12.94
CA GLY A 143 -18.86 -19.44 13.46
C GLY A 143 -18.94 -19.19 14.96
N ARG A 144 -17.80 -19.17 15.67
CA ARG A 144 -17.71 -18.89 17.12
C ARG A 144 -17.65 -17.38 17.38
N LYS A 145 -18.76 -16.70 17.12
CA LYS A 145 -18.84 -15.23 17.13
C LYS A 145 -18.45 -14.57 18.47
N ALA A 146 -18.87 -15.17 19.61
CA ALA A 146 -18.56 -14.65 20.94
C ALA A 146 -17.05 -14.69 21.21
N GLU A 147 -16.38 -15.80 20.86
CA GLU A 147 -14.94 -15.94 21.00
C GLU A 147 -14.18 -14.99 20.07
N ALA A 148 -14.64 -14.82 18.84
CA ALA A 148 -14.08 -13.83 17.92
C ALA A 148 -14.10 -12.41 18.53
N GLY A 149 -15.24 -12.01 19.13
CA GLY A 149 -15.36 -10.73 19.83
C GLY A 149 -14.43 -10.61 21.05
N ARG A 150 -14.28 -11.69 21.82
CA ARG A 150 -13.39 -11.72 22.99
C ARG A 150 -11.91 -11.55 22.56
N TYR A 151 -11.46 -12.29 21.58
CA TYR A 151 -10.07 -12.23 21.11
C TYR A 151 -9.70 -10.91 20.45
N VAL A 152 -10.59 -10.29 19.66
CA VAL A 152 -10.26 -8.98 19.07
C VAL A 152 -10.17 -7.89 20.13
N LYS A 153 -11.00 -7.93 21.19
CA LYS A 153 -10.86 -7.02 22.35
C LYS A 153 -9.52 -7.20 23.04
N GLN A 154 -9.11 -8.44 23.29
CA GLN A 154 -7.79 -8.75 23.84
C GLN A 154 -6.66 -8.22 22.92
N ALA A 155 -6.78 -8.35 21.60
CA ALA A 155 -5.80 -7.81 20.67
C ALA A 155 -5.67 -6.28 20.77
N VAL A 156 -6.77 -5.56 20.93
CA VAL A 156 -6.78 -4.10 21.14
C VAL A 156 -6.11 -3.72 22.45
N GLU A 157 -6.26 -4.52 23.51
CA GLU A 157 -5.71 -4.25 24.84
C GLU A 157 -4.17 -4.32 24.91
N TYR A 158 -3.49 -5.06 24.01
CA TYR A 158 -2.02 -5.15 23.98
C TYR A 158 -1.30 -3.79 23.84
N THR A 159 -1.91 -2.83 23.18
CA THR A 159 -1.39 -1.45 23.08
C THR A 159 -2.15 -0.45 23.95
N GLY A 160 -2.85 -0.93 24.99
CA GLY A 160 -3.48 -0.10 26.01
C GLY A 160 -4.74 0.65 25.56
N LEU A 161 -5.27 0.33 24.38
CA LEU A 161 -6.38 1.09 23.77
C LEU A 161 -7.77 0.66 24.22
N GLY A 162 -7.90 -0.53 24.85
CA GLY A 162 -9.19 -1.14 25.19
C GLY A 162 -10.01 -0.37 26.24
N ASN A 163 -9.36 0.33 27.17
CA ASN A 163 -10.03 0.97 28.30
C ASN A 163 -10.04 2.51 28.26
N SER A 164 -9.45 3.13 27.27
CA SER A 164 -9.17 4.56 27.29
C SER A 164 -9.79 5.36 26.13
N MET A 165 -10.63 4.72 25.30
CA MET A 165 -11.46 5.41 24.32
C MET A 165 -12.84 5.82 24.85
N GLU A 166 -13.08 5.79 26.16
CA GLU A 166 -14.10 6.66 26.76
C GLU A 166 -13.53 8.08 26.72
N PHE A 167 -13.74 8.75 25.60
CA PHE A 167 -13.49 10.18 25.42
C PHE A 167 -14.50 10.93 26.31
N GLU A 168 -14.23 10.99 27.61
CA GLU A 168 -15.17 11.60 28.58
C GLU A 168 -15.23 13.11 28.46
N ASP A 169 -14.25 13.79 27.83
CA ASP A 169 -14.26 15.24 27.69
C ASP A 169 -13.70 15.70 26.34
N GLU A 170 -14.26 16.78 25.80
CA GLU A 170 -13.84 17.45 24.56
C GLU A 170 -12.37 17.93 24.58
N ASP A 171 -11.70 17.89 25.72
CA ASP A 171 -10.38 18.45 25.98
C ASP A 171 -9.29 17.42 26.31
N THR A 172 -9.62 16.13 26.38
CA THR A 172 -8.64 15.08 26.74
C THR A 172 -7.95 14.49 25.52
N SER A 173 -6.73 14.97 25.34
CA SER A 173 -5.56 14.24 24.80
C SER A 173 -5.83 13.33 23.61
N MET A 174 -5.55 13.84 22.43
CA MET A 174 -5.49 13.07 21.19
C MET A 174 -4.54 11.87 21.36
N LYS A 175 -5.09 10.69 21.61
CA LYS A 175 -4.32 9.46 21.47
C LYS A 175 -3.90 9.33 20.02
N MET A 176 -2.62 9.08 19.80
CA MET A 176 -2.11 8.81 18.48
C MET A 176 -2.35 7.35 18.12
N LEU A 177 -3.22 7.08 17.16
CA LEU A 177 -3.52 5.75 16.68
C LEU A 177 -2.91 5.51 15.30
N SER A 178 -2.26 4.38 15.11
CA SER A 178 -1.90 3.91 13.77
C SER A 178 -3.16 3.46 13.01
N ASP A 179 -3.04 3.35 11.70
CA ASP A 179 -4.12 2.82 10.88
C ASP A 179 -4.48 1.37 11.25
N LYS A 180 -3.50 0.57 11.70
CA LYS A 180 -3.70 -0.80 12.20
C LYS A 180 -4.54 -0.81 13.47
N GLU A 181 -4.23 0.06 14.42
CA GLU A 181 -4.97 0.17 15.67
C GLU A 181 -6.42 0.63 15.42
N ILE A 182 -6.64 1.59 14.54
CA ILE A 182 -7.99 2.01 14.13
C ILE A 182 -8.75 0.84 13.49
N ALA A 183 -8.12 0.11 12.56
CA ALA A 183 -8.77 -1.00 11.89
C ALA A 183 -9.14 -2.13 12.88
N MET A 184 -8.29 -2.42 13.87
CA MET A 184 -8.61 -3.40 14.92
C MET A 184 -9.77 -2.94 15.82
N ASN A 185 -9.84 -1.65 16.17
CA ASN A 185 -10.98 -1.09 16.91
C ASN A 185 -12.28 -1.21 16.10
N VAL A 186 -12.25 -0.89 14.81
CA VAL A 186 -13.41 -1.05 13.92
C VAL A 186 -13.83 -2.52 13.81
N LEU A 187 -12.88 -3.45 13.78
CA LEU A 187 -13.15 -4.89 13.78
C LEU A 187 -13.80 -5.34 15.11
N SER A 188 -13.31 -4.81 16.22
CA SER A 188 -13.90 -5.05 17.55
C SER A 188 -15.34 -4.55 17.63
N ASP A 189 -15.58 -3.32 17.17
CA ASP A 189 -16.92 -2.75 17.10
C ASP A 189 -17.86 -3.56 16.19
N TYR A 190 -17.35 -4.04 15.06
CA TYR A 190 -18.11 -4.90 14.17
C TYR A 190 -18.56 -6.20 14.85
N PHE A 191 -17.63 -6.88 15.55
CA PHE A 191 -18.00 -8.12 16.27
C PHE A 191 -18.92 -7.84 17.47
N GLU A 192 -18.77 -6.69 18.15
CA GLU A 192 -19.70 -6.28 19.20
C GLU A 192 -21.12 -6.11 18.65
N VAL A 193 -21.27 -5.46 17.49
CA VAL A 193 -22.57 -5.30 16.81
C VAL A 193 -23.14 -6.66 16.42
N GLU A 194 -22.34 -7.53 15.79
CA GLU A 194 -22.82 -8.86 15.33
C GLU A 194 -23.21 -9.78 16.48
N ASN A 195 -22.67 -9.59 17.69
CA ASN A 195 -23.02 -10.35 18.89
C ASN A 195 -24.21 -9.75 19.65
N ASN A 196 -24.61 -8.50 19.39
CA ASN A 196 -25.58 -7.75 20.16
C ASN A 196 -26.65 -7.05 19.32
N LEU A 197 -27.10 -7.66 18.22
CA LEU A 197 -28.03 -7.04 17.26
C LEU A 197 -29.35 -6.54 17.88
N GLU A 198 -29.82 -7.18 18.96
CA GLU A 198 -31.06 -6.84 19.66
C GLU A 198 -30.83 -6.00 20.93
N ASN A 199 -29.57 -5.71 21.28
CA ASN A 199 -29.23 -4.98 22.49
C ASN A 199 -28.99 -3.49 22.22
N ASN A 200 -30.04 -2.67 22.32
CA ASN A 200 -29.97 -1.24 22.05
C ASN A 200 -28.90 -0.52 22.89
N ALA A 201 -28.67 -0.90 24.13
CA ALA A 201 -27.66 -0.27 24.97
C ALA A 201 -26.22 -0.55 24.47
N ALA A 202 -25.96 -1.76 23.99
CA ALA A 202 -24.68 -2.09 23.35
C ALA A 202 -24.52 -1.33 22.03
N LEU A 203 -25.57 -1.30 21.19
CA LEU A 203 -25.55 -0.55 19.92
C LEU A 203 -25.34 0.95 20.15
N GLU A 204 -25.93 1.54 21.19
CA GLU A 204 -25.72 2.96 21.52
C GLU A 204 -24.28 3.26 21.96
N ARG A 205 -23.66 2.37 22.77
CA ARG A 205 -22.25 2.53 23.16
C ARG A 205 -21.34 2.45 21.94
N THR A 206 -21.48 1.40 21.13
CA THR A 206 -20.68 1.21 19.90
C THR A 206 -20.92 2.35 18.91
N GLY A 207 -22.16 2.81 18.75
CA GLY A 207 -22.50 3.95 17.90
C GLY A 207 -21.82 5.26 18.34
N ARG A 208 -21.75 5.52 19.67
CA ARG A 208 -21.00 6.69 20.21
C ARG A 208 -19.50 6.56 19.92
N HIS A 209 -18.91 5.40 20.17
CA HIS A 209 -17.51 5.14 19.91
C HIS A 209 -17.15 5.37 18.42
N LEU A 210 -17.91 4.78 17.50
CA LEU A 210 -17.72 5.00 16.06
C LEU A 210 -17.93 6.47 15.65
N GLY A 211 -18.88 7.18 16.25
CA GLY A 211 -19.07 8.61 16.05
C GLY A 211 -17.87 9.45 16.50
N GLN A 212 -17.21 9.06 17.58
CA GLN A 212 -15.96 9.66 18.05
C GLN A 212 -14.81 9.34 17.07
N MET A 213 -14.70 8.10 16.62
CA MET A 213 -13.68 7.71 15.62
C MET A 213 -13.85 8.46 14.29
N LEU A 214 -15.09 8.70 13.83
CA LEU A 214 -15.35 9.52 12.64
C LEU A 214 -14.81 10.95 12.81
N ARG A 215 -15.06 11.58 13.96
CA ARG A 215 -14.51 12.91 14.25
C ARG A 215 -12.99 12.88 14.36
N TYR A 216 -12.44 11.86 15.00
CA TYR A 216 -10.99 11.69 15.14
C TYR A 216 -10.29 11.57 13.78
N ILE A 217 -10.82 10.75 12.86
CA ILE A 217 -10.14 10.50 11.58
C ILE A 217 -10.30 11.65 10.58
N ASP A 218 -11.44 12.36 10.58
CA ASP A 218 -11.70 13.47 9.63
C ASP A 218 -11.22 14.84 10.17
N GLY A 219 -10.99 14.97 11.49
CA GLY A 219 -10.76 16.26 12.16
C GLY A 219 -9.32 16.62 12.52
N ASN A 220 -8.41 15.67 12.65
CA ASN A 220 -7.13 15.88 13.35
C ASN A 220 -5.91 16.06 12.45
N GLY A 221 -6.04 16.65 11.27
CA GLY A 221 -4.90 16.90 10.38
C GLY A 221 -4.24 15.61 9.86
N ARG A 222 -4.93 14.46 9.98
CA ARG A 222 -4.44 13.19 9.48
C ARG A 222 -4.16 13.23 7.98
N ASP A 223 -3.20 12.43 7.56
CA ASP A 223 -2.95 12.23 6.14
C ASP A 223 -4.26 11.78 5.47
N ILE A 224 -4.63 12.47 4.40
CA ILE A 224 -5.81 12.14 3.60
C ILE A 224 -5.84 10.66 3.17
N ARG A 225 -4.69 10.01 3.06
CA ARG A 225 -4.58 8.58 2.71
C ARG A 225 -5.23 7.70 3.78
N SER A 226 -4.98 7.97 5.06
CA SER A 226 -5.59 7.25 6.19
C SER A 226 -7.09 7.50 6.24
N VAL A 227 -7.53 8.75 6.04
CA VAL A 227 -8.95 9.11 5.98
C VAL A 227 -9.66 8.32 4.88
N VAL A 228 -9.14 8.36 3.66
CA VAL A 228 -9.72 7.65 2.50
C VAL A 228 -9.74 6.14 2.70
N LEU A 229 -8.77 5.61 3.44
CA LEU A 229 -8.63 4.18 3.68
C LEU A 229 -9.65 3.65 4.71
N LEU A 230 -9.85 4.35 5.81
CA LEU A 230 -10.57 3.85 6.98
C LEU A 230 -11.95 4.49 7.22
N PHE A 231 -12.13 5.76 6.84
CA PHE A 231 -13.41 6.45 7.03
C PHE A 231 -14.62 5.69 6.46
N PRO A 232 -14.54 5.08 5.25
CA PRO A 232 -15.68 4.34 4.70
C PRO A 232 -16.10 3.14 5.56
N TYR A 233 -15.17 2.47 6.24
CA TYR A 233 -15.50 1.34 7.13
C TYR A 233 -16.14 1.80 8.42
N ILE A 234 -15.60 2.83 9.06
CA ILE A 234 -16.14 3.42 10.29
C ILE A 234 -17.55 3.95 10.00
N SER A 235 -17.71 4.72 8.92
CA SER A 235 -18.99 5.27 8.49
C SER A 235 -20.03 4.19 8.20
N TYR A 236 -19.64 3.13 7.47
CA TYR A 236 -20.56 2.03 7.14
C TYR A 236 -21.14 1.38 8.42
N LEU A 237 -20.30 1.09 9.39
CA LEU A 237 -20.74 0.46 10.63
C LEU A 237 -21.57 1.44 11.47
N TYR A 238 -21.15 2.70 11.58
CA TYR A 238 -21.90 3.75 12.26
C TYR A 238 -23.31 3.90 11.66
N VAL A 239 -23.41 4.05 10.36
CA VAL A 239 -24.71 4.22 9.65
C VAL A 239 -25.63 3.01 9.87
N ARG A 240 -25.05 1.79 9.82
CA ARG A 240 -25.82 0.56 10.12
C ARG A 240 -26.43 0.60 11.51
N ILE A 241 -25.68 1.02 12.53
CA ILE A 241 -26.19 1.17 13.90
C ILE A 241 -27.28 2.24 13.97
N GLN A 242 -27.08 3.40 13.32
CA GLN A 242 -28.10 4.47 13.34
C GLN A 242 -29.42 4.01 12.68
N ILE A 243 -29.38 3.21 11.64
CA ILE A 243 -30.56 2.59 11.05
C ILE A 243 -31.25 1.66 12.06
N MET A 244 -30.48 0.78 12.74
CA MET A 244 -31.01 -0.16 13.73
C MET A 244 -31.66 0.56 14.93
N LEU A 245 -31.09 1.70 15.34
CA LEU A 245 -31.64 2.53 16.44
C LEU A 245 -32.79 3.46 16.01
N GLY A 246 -33.23 3.39 14.75
CA GLY A 246 -34.28 4.28 14.23
C GLY A 246 -33.87 5.74 14.04
N ARG A 247 -32.56 6.02 14.01
CA ARG A 247 -31.95 7.37 13.88
C ARG A 247 -31.32 7.56 12.50
N ALA A 248 -31.96 7.08 11.45
CA ALA A 248 -31.44 7.02 10.09
C ALA A 248 -30.89 8.37 9.56
N GLU A 249 -31.48 9.49 9.94
CA GLU A 249 -31.03 10.84 9.52
C GLU A 249 -29.57 11.12 9.88
N GLN A 250 -29.08 10.60 11.02
CA GLN A 250 -27.70 10.80 11.45
C GLN A 250 -26.68 10.08 10.55
N GLY A 251 -27.15 9.12 9.78
CA GLY A 251 -26.32 8.38 8.81
C GLY A 251 -26.09 9.08 7.48
N ILE A 252 -26.88 10.10 7.13
CA ILE A 252 -26.84 10.73 5.78
C ILE A 252 -25.48 11.34 5.51
N SER A 253 -24.99 12.21 6.40
CA SER A 253 -23.74 12.95 6.20
C SER A 253 -22.52 12.04 6.12
N PRO A 254 -22.26 11.10 7.06
CA PRO A 254 -21.13 10.19 6.98
C PRO A 254 -21.17 9.30 5.74
N CYS A 255 -22.35 8.80 5.34
CA CYS A 255 -22.48 7.97 4.16
C CYS A 255 -22.13 8.72 2.86
N LYS A 256 -22.66 9.95 2.68
CA LYS A 256 -22.30 10.82 1.56
C LYS A 256 -20.81 11.15 1.53
N ARG A 257 -20.23 11.49 2.69
CA ARG A 257 -18.81 11.77 2.81
C ARG A 257 -17.96 10.57 2.38
N SER A 258 -18.37 9.34 2.76
CA SER A 258 -17.71 8.10 2.32
C SER A 258 -17.75 7.93 0.80
N ILE A 259 -18.90 8.13 0.17
CA ILE A 259 -19.06 8.02 -1.29
C ILE A 259 -18.17 9.06 -1.99
N GLU A 260 -18.18 10.30 -1.52
CA GLU A 260 -17.35 11.38 -2.06
C GLU A 260 -15.85 11.06 -1.95
N LEU A 261 -15.37 10.65 -0.77
CA LEU A 261 -13.98 10.27 -0.53
C LEU A 261 -13.55 9.15 -1.48
N MET A 262 -14.35 8.08 -1.57
CA MET A 262 -14.02 6.93 -2.43
C MET A 262 -13.96 7.33 -3.91
N ARG A 263 -14.90 8.13 -4.40
CA ARG A 263 -14.93 8.58 -5.79
C ARG A 263 -13.78 9.53 -6.11
N THR A 264 -13.55 10.54 -5.27
CA THR A 264 -12.49 11.55 -5.47
C THR A 264 -11.09 10.93 -5.43
N HIS A 265 -10.90 9.91 -4.60
CA HIS A 265 -9.59 9.23 -4.43
C HIS A 265 -9.51 7.87 -5.12
N ASN A 266 -10.49 7.54 -5.97
CA ASN A 266 -10.53 6.32 -6.78
C ASN A 266 -10.46 5.03 -5.93
N GLN A 267 -11.08 5.01 -4.76
CA GLN A 267 -11.21 3.80 -3.93
C GLN A 267 -12.49 3.05 -4.28
N CYS A 268 -12.40 1.74 -4.43
CA CYS A 268 -13.56 0.96 -4.87
C CYS A 268 -14.00 -0.13 -3.88
N ARG A 269 -13.17 -0.48 -2.88
CA ARG A 269 -13.40 -1.66 -2.03
C ARG A 269 -14.72 -1.63 -1.26
N MET A 270 -15.11 -0.48 -0.71
CA MET A 270 -16.37 -0.30 0.01
C MET A 270 -17.49 0.36 -0.82
N LEU A 271 -17.19 0.72 -2.07
CA LEU A 271 -18.08 1.57 -2.88
C LEU A 271 -19.49 0.94 -3.05
N GLU A 272 -19.56 -0.33 -3.44
CA GLU A 272 -20.84 -1.01 -3.61
C GLU A 272 -21.65 -1.11 -2.31
N MET A 273 -21.00 -1.51 -1.22
CA MET A 273 -21.64 -1.63 0.09
C MET A 273 -22.17 -0.28 0.58
N THR A 274 -21.40 0.78 0.42
CA THR A 274 -21.77 2.13 0.86
C THR A 274 -22.90 2.71 -0.02
N LEU A 275 -22.88 2.48 -1.34
CA LEU A 275 -23.97 2.90 -2.23
C LEU A 275 -25.27 2.18 -1.88
N ARG A 276 -25.25 0.87 -1.68
CA ARG A 276 -26.43 0.10 -1.23
C ARG A 276 -26.95 0.61 0.11
N GLN A 277 -26.05 0.88 1.06
CA GLN A 277 -26.42 1.40 2.36
C GLN A 277 -27.07 2.79 2.26
N TYR A 278 -26.56 3.67 1.40
CA TYR A 278 -27.19 4.97 1.19
C TYR A 278 -28.59 4.88 0.59
N ILE A 279 -28.80 4.00 -0.37
CA ILE A 279 -30.13 3.75 -0.98
C ILE A 279 -31.09 3.25 0.11
N GLN A 280 -30.68 2.24 0.89
CA GLN A 280 -31.47 1.71 2.02
C GLN A 280 -31.81 2.81 3.05
N LEU A 281 -30.85 3.70 3.32
CA LEU A 281 -31.02 4.82 4.25
C LEU A 281 -32.13 5.78 3.73
N MET A 282 -32.13 6.09 2.43
CA MET A 282 -33.15 6.96 1.83
C MET A 282 -34.53 6.27 1.79
N GLU A 283 -34.57 4.97 1.59
CA GLU A 283 -35.80 4.17 1.67
C GLU A 283 -36.40 4.19 3.08
N ASN A 284 -35.58 3.97 4.11
CA ASN A 284 -36.00 4.01 5.50
C ASN A 284 -36.56 5.38 5.93
N LEU A 285 -36.09 6.44 5.30
CA LEU A 285 -36.58 7.83 5.52
C LEU A 285 -37.78 8.20 4.66
N GLY A 286 -38.23 7.32 3.75
CA GLY A 286 -39.33 7.61 2.83
C GLY A 286 -39.01 8.65 1.77
N ILE A 287 -37.75 8.86 1.45
CA ILE A 287 -37.26 9.86 0.48
C ILE A 287 -36.38 9.24 -0.62
N SER A 288 -36.74 8.06 -1.08
CA SER A 288 -36.00 7.28 -2.10
C SER A 288 -35.65 8.06 -3.36
N ASN A 289 -36.48 9.04 -3.74
CA ASN A 289 -36.21 9.91 -4.89
C ASN A 289 -34.91 10.72 -4.77
N ARG A 290 -34.32 10.83 -3.58
CA ARG A 290 -33.00 11.48 -3.35
C ARG A 290 -31.81 10.55 -3.57
N ALA A 291 -32.01 9.27 -3.87
CA ALA A 291 -30.96 8.28 -4.10
C ALA A 291 -30.77 7.93 -5.59
N GLN A 292 -31.44 8.60 -6.52
CA GLN A 292 -31.40 8.26 -7.96
C GLN A 292 -29.99 8.32 -8.56
N ASP A 293 -29.14 9.24 -8.12
CA ASP A 293 -27.76 9.34 -8.58
C ASP A 293 -26.93 8.16 -8.07
N GLU A 294 -27.10 7.78 -6.80
CA GLU A 294 -26.42 6.65 -6.18
C GLU A 294 -26.89 5.30 -6.74
N GLU A 295 -28.16 5.16 -7.08
CA GLU A 295 -28.69 3.98 -7.79
C GLU A 295 -28.05 3.84 -9.17
N ARG A 296 -27.93 4.94 -9.91
CA ARG A 296 -27.25 4.95 -11.21
C ARG A 296 -25.77 4.58 -11.06
N LEU A 297 -25.08 5.15 -10.06
CA LEU A 297 -23.67 4.82 -9.77
C LEU A 297 -23.49 3.35 -9.37
N LEU A 298 -24.40 2.82 -8.55
CA LEU A 298 -24.41 1.41 -8.16
C LEU A 298 -24.54 0.50 -9.38
N LYS A 299 -25.51 0.77 -10.24
CA LYS A 299 -25.72 0.03 -11.48
C LYS A 299 -24.48 0.08 -12.36
N SER A 300 -23.92 1.27 -12.57
CA SER A 300 -22.70 1.48 -13.36
C SER A 300 -21.51 0.69 -12.79
N TRP A 301 -21.37 0.64 -11.47
CA TRP A 301 -20.31 -0.13 -10.82
C TRP A 301 -20.50 -1.64 -10.98
N GLN A 302 -21.72 -2.13 -10.82
CA GLN A 302 -22.04 -3.53 -11.03
C GLN A 302 -21.76 -4.00 -12.46
N GLU A 303 -22.04 -3.16 -13.45
CA GLU A 303 -21.70 -3.45 -14.86
C GLU A 303 -20.18 -3.55 -15.06
N VAL A 304 -19.38 -2.67 -14.41
CA VAL A 304 -17.89 -2.75 -14.42
C VAL A 304 -17.40 -4.06 -13.78
N LEU A 305 -17.97 -4.45 -12.63
CA LEU A 305 -17.60 -5.70 -11.96
C LEU A 305 -18.03 -6.92 -12.78
N GLY A 306 -19.23 -6.90 -13.36
CA GLY A 306 -19.72 -7.96 -14.26
C GLY A 306 -18.85 -8.12 -15.51
N PHE A 307 -18.34 -7.01 -16.04
CA PHE A 307 -17.37 -7.02 -17.13
C PHE A 307 -16.05 -7.67 -16.70
N LEU A 308 -15.51 -7.29 -15.54
CA LEU A 308 -14.29 -7.89 -14.99
C LEU A 308 -14.46 -9.41 -14.77
N LYS A 309 -15.61 -9.83 -14.25
CA LYS A 309 -15.93 -11.26 -14.03
C LYS A 309 -15.86 -12.06 -15.34
N ARG A 310 -16.43 -11.52 -16.43
CA ARG A 310 -16.33 -12.15 -17.76
C ARG A 310 -14.89 -12.26 -18.27
N LEU A 311 -14.03 -11.27 -17.97
CA LEU A 311 -12.65 -11.27 -18.45
C LEU A 311 -11.71 -12.19 -17.66
N SER A 312 -11.88 -12.26 -16.33
CA SER A 312 -10.94 -12.92 -15.41
C SER A 312 -11.51 -14.13 -14.68
N GLY A 313 -12.81 -14.41 -14.85
CA GLY A 313 -13.50 -15.51 -14.18
C GLY A 313 -13.92 -15.23 -12.73
N ASN A 314 -13.40 -14.19 -12.10
CA ASN A 314 -13.70 -13.80 -10.73
C ASN A 314 -13.70 -12.27 -10.56
N VAL A 315 -14.25 -11.81 -9.43
CA VAL A 315 -14.22 -10.41 -9.01
C VAL A 315 -13.56 -10.34 -7.65
N PRO A 316 -12.58 -9.43 -7.48
CA PRO A 316 -11.98 -9.21 -6.16
C PRO A 316 -13.05 -8.84 -5.12
N ASP A 317 -12.94 -9.43 -3.94
CA ASP A 317 -13.84 -9.19 -2.79
C ASP A 317 -15.33 -9.54 -3.01
N GLU A 318 -15.70 -10.30 -4.04
CA GLU A 318 -17.10 -10.67 -4.36
C GLU A 318 -17.77 -11.39 -3.17
N ASP A 319 -17.06 -12.35 -2.56
CA ASP A 319 -17.57 -13.16 -1.46
C ASP A 319 -17.08 -12.68 -0.08
N CYS A 320 -16.62 -11.43 0.00
CA CYS A 320 -16.08 -10.86 1.24
C CYS A 320 -17.12 -10.06 2.01
N GLY A 321 -17.31 -10.42 3.29
CA GLY A 321 -18.03 -9.63 4.26
C GLY A 321 -17.26 -8.37 4.69
N PHE A 322 -17.81 -7.67 5.67
CA PHE A 322 -17.22 -6.43 6.20
C PHE A 322 -15.83 -6.65 6.79
N ALA A 323 -15.67 -7.63 7.70
CA ALA A 323 -14.42 -7.91 8.38
C ALA A 323 -13.28 -8.24 7.40
N GLU A 324 -13.54 -9.10 6.42
CA GLU A 324 -12.56 -9.47 5.41
C GLU A 324 -12.17 -8.28 4.52
N ARG A 325 -13.12 -7.43 4.15
CA ARG A 325 -12.83 -6.21 3.38
C ARG A 325 -11.99 -5.22 4.19
N LEU A 326 -12.28 -5.07 5.48
CA LEU A 326 -11.49 -4.23 6.39
C LEU A 326 -10.05 -4.72 6.47
N LEU A 327 -9.82 -6.03 6.65
CA LEU A 327 -8.47 -6.59 6.70
C LEU A 327 -7.73 -6.56 5.36
N ARG A 328 -8.45 -6.40 4.25
CA ARG A 328 -7.88 -6.19 2.91
C ARG A 328 -7.64 -4.72 2.58
N CYS A 329 -8.00 -3.78 3.44
CA CYS A 329 -7.93 -2.34 3.12
C CYS A 329 -6.50 -1.85 2.82
N GLY A 330 -5.48 -2.56 3.24
CA GLY A 330 -4.09 -2.24 2.90
C GLY A 330 -3.24 -1.89 4.11
N VAL A 331 -3.80 -1.86 5.31
CA VAL A 331 -3.09 -1.51 6.56
C VAL A 331 -1.99 -2.52 6.90
N TRP A 332 -2.19 -3.80 6.54
CA TRP A 332 -1.22 -4.88 6.75
C TRP A 332 -0.49 -5.30 5.46
N ASN A 333 -0.51 -4.48 4.42
CA ASN A 333 0.18 -4.79 3.17
C ASN A 333 1.66 -4.45 3.27
N GLY A 334 2.53 -5.42 3.01
CA GLY A 334 3.90 -5.17 3.25
C GLY A 334 5.00 -6.04 2.71
N ARG A 335 4.91 -6.65 1.53
CA ARG A 335 6.12 -7.22 0.93
C ARG A 335 6.79 -6.23 -0.02
N ALA A 336 7.72 -5.43 0.54
CA ALA A 336 8.71 -4.68 -0.23
C ALA A 336 10.13 -4.87 0.34
N PHE A 337 10.28 -5.78 1.32
CA PHE A 337 11.55 -5.98 2.00
C PHE A 337 12.39 -7.07 1.34
N VAL A 338 13.69 -6.89 1.39
CA VAL A 338 14.71 -7.89 1.10
C VAL A 338 15.46 -8.23 2.37
N THR A 339 15.98 -9.44 2.46
CA THR A 339 16.78 -9.87 3.60
C THR A 339 18.22 -9.43 3.47
N GLU A 340 18.97 -9.44 4.59
CA GLU A 340 20.42 -9.30 4.57
C GLU A 340 21.09 -10.30 3.62
N GLY A 341 20.60 -11.55 3.58
CA GLY A 341 21.10 -12.58 2.67
C GLY A 341 20.93 -12.19 1.20
N ASP A 342 19.79 -11.60 0.83
CA ASP A 342 19.55 -11.12 -0.52
C ASP A 342 20.49 -9.96 -0.88
N ILE A 343 20.72 -9.05 0.05
CA ILE A 343 21.66 -7.94 -0.11
C ILE A 343 23.10 -8.44 -0.27
N ILE A 344 23.53 -9.36 0.59
CA ILE A 344 24.87 -9.98 0.49
C ILE A 344 25.03 -10.64 -0.89
N LYS A 345 24.07 -11.42 -1.32
CA LYS A 345 24.08 -12.10 -2.62
C LYS A 345 24.14 -11.10 -3.78
N LEU A 346 23.37 -10.02 -3.69
CA LEU A 346 23.32 -8.96 -4.68
C LEU A 346 24.69 -8.26 -4.82
N TYR A 347 25.26 -7.79 -3.70
CA TYR A 347 26.53 -7.07 -3.70
C TYR A 347 27.69 -7.99 -4.10
N ARG A 348 27.69 -9.23 -3.64
CA ARG A 348 28.67 -10.23 -4.05
C ARG A 348 28.64 -10.46 -5.56
N ALA A 349 27.47 -10.60 -6.14
CA ALA A 349 27.31 -10.75 -7.59
C ALA A 349 27.75 -9.50 -8.35
N ARG A 350 27.50 -8.31 -7.78
CA ARG A 350 27.95 -7.01 -8.31
C ARG A 350 29.47 -6.90 -8.37
N GLU A 351 30.13 -7.31 -7.31
CA GLU A 351 31.60 -7.27 -7.21
C GLU A 351 32.29 -8.45 -7.92
N GLY A 352 31.55 -9.38 -8.51
CA GLY A 352 32.10 -10.56 -9.20
C GLY A 352 32.78 -11.57 -8.26
N ILE A 353 32.53 -11.48 -6.94
CA ILE A 353 33.13 -12.33 -5.93
C ILE A 353 32.40 -13.65 -5.87
N THR A 354 33.14 -14.78 -5.81
CA THR A 354 32.52 -16.10 -5.61
C THR A 354 32.09 -16.28 -4.16
N GLN A 355 31.04 -17.09 -3.94
CA GLN A 355 30.58 -17.41 -2.58
C GLN A 355 31.71 -18.04 -1.73
N LYS A 356 32.54 -18.91 -2.35
CA LYS A 356 33.73 -19.47 -1.70
C LYS A 356 34.72 -18.40 -1.25
N ARG A 357 34.98 -17.41 -2.08
CA ARG A 357 35.90 -16.31 -1.71
C ARG A 357 35.35 -15.49 -0.58
N LEU A 358 34.06 -15.11 -0.64
CA LEU A 358 33.42 -14.33 0.42
C LEU A 358 33.39 -15.11 1.74
N SER A 359 33.13 -16.43 1.71
CA SER A 359 33.14 -17.25 2.93
C SER A 359 34.49 -17.23 3.64
N ILE A 360 35.61 -17.27 2.88
CA ILE A 360 36.95 -17.19 3.41
C ILE A 360 37.23 -15.79 3.98
N ASP A 361 36.86 -14.73 3.21
CA ASP A 361 37.14 -13.35 3.61
C ASP A 361 36.35 -12.92 4.88
N ALA A 362 35.23 -13.59 5.17
CA ALA A 362 34.36 -13.32 6.31
C ALA A 362 34.42 -14.37 7.43
N ASP A 363 35.34 -15.32 7.35
CA ASP A 363 35.52 -16.44 8.32
C ASP A 363 34.29 -17.33 8.52
N TYR A 364 33.54 -17.57 7.44
CA TYR A 364 32.41 -18.50 7.44
C TYR A 364 32.73 -19.79 6.69
N SER A 365 32.09 -20.89 7.10
CA SER A 365 32.04 -22.09 6.25
C SER A 365 31.24 -21.83 4.96
N MET A 366 31.53 -22.57 3.89
CA MET A 366 30.73 -22.50 2.66
C MET A 366 29.23 -22.77 2.91
N ARG A 367 28.94 -23.72 3.81
CA ARG A 367 27.57 -24.07 4.19
C ARG A 367 26.90 -22.90 4.93
N SER A 368 27.57 -22.28 5.87
CA SER A 368 27.04 -21.12 6.61
C SER A 368 26.80 -19.95 5.67
N MET A 369 27.73 -19.64 4.78
CA MET A 369 27.58 -18.57 3.79
C MET A 369 26.39 -18.84 2.85
N TRP A 370 26.20 -20.10 2.42
CA TRP A 370 25.05 -20.49 1.61
C TRP A 370 23.74 -20.32 2.36
N LEU A 371 23.67 -20.70 3.64
CA LEU A 371 22.49 -20.50 4.48
C LEU A 371 22.15 -19.00 4.63
N ILE A 372 23.16 -18.16 4.89
CA ILE A 372 23.01 -16.72 5.00
C ILE A 372 22.47 -16.12 3.69
N GLU A 373 23.14 -16.39 2.57
CA GLU A 373 22.70 -15.85 1.26
C GLU A 373 21.33 -16.33 0.78
N ASN A 374 20.84 -17.45 1.30
CA ASN A 374 19.51 -17.93 0.99
C ASN A 374 18.49 -17.65 2.11
N SER A 375 18.83 -16.72 3.00
CA SER A 375 17.95 -16.29 4.10
C SER A 375 17.43 -17.43 4.97
N LYS A 376 18.30 -18.43 5.20
CA LYS A 376 18.04 -19.60 6.08
C LYS A 376 18.81 -19.53 7.40
N ALA A 377 19.67 -18.55 7.56
CA ALA A 377 20.40 -18.26 8.78
C ALA A 377 20.79 -16.77 8.82
N LYS A 378 20.78 -16.19 10.02
CA LYS A 378 21.24 -14.82 10.27
C LYS A 378 22.78 -14.83 10.42
N PRO A 379 23.50 -13.87 9.80
CA PRO A 379 24.92 -13.73 10.07
C PRO A 379 25.15 -13.21 11.48
N GLN A 380 26.22 -13.64 12.13
CA GLN A 380 26.63 -13.06 13.41
C GLN A 380 27.16 -11.63 13.20
N LYS A 381 26.92 -10.72 14.16
CA LYS A 381 27.25 -9.28 14.07
C LYS A 381 28.67 -9.02 13.53
N ASN A 382 29.69 -9.65 14.14
CA ASN A 382 31.08 -9.48 13.71
C ASN A 382 31.35 -10.03 12.30
N GLY A 383 30.71 -11.14 11.93
CA GLY A 383 30.84 -11.73 10.59
C GLY A 383 30.14 -10.88 9.55
N TYR A 384 28.99 -10.30 9.89
CA TYR A 384 28.25 -9.40 9.00
C TYR A 384 29.04 -8.12 8.69
N GLU A 385 29.68 -7.52 9.69
CA GLU A 385 30.56 -6.37 9.48
C GLU A 385 31.74 -6.68 8.54
N LYS A 386 32.34 -7.88 8.63
CA LYS A 386 33.37 -8.31 7.68
C LYS A 386 32.81 -8.44 6.25
N ILE A 387 31.62 -9.05 6.11
CA ILE A 387 30.92 -9.18 4.83
C ILE A 387 30.64 -7.79 4.23
N ARG A 388 30.06 -6.88 5.03
CA ARG A 388 29.74 -5.52 4.62
C ARG A 388 30.96 -4.77 4.12
N LYS A 389 32.01 -4.73 4.93
CA LYS A 389 33.26 -4.08 4.58
C LYS A 389 33.88 -4.67 3.31
N ARG A 390 33.84 -6.00 3.15
CA ARG A 390 34.40 -6.69 1.97
C ARG A 390 33.63 -6.41 0.70
N LEU A 391 32.30 -6.26 0.79
CA LEU A 391 31.41 -6.05 -0.36
C LEU A 391 31.09 -4.57 -0.60
N GLY A 392 31.53 -3.65 0.25
CA GLY A 392 31.14 -2.25 0.17
C GLY A 392 29.63 -2.04 0.38
N ILE A 393 28.98 -2.90 1.19
CA ILE A 393 27.60 -2.72 1.55
C ILE A 393 27.50 -1.50 2.47
N PRO A 394 26.70 -0.46 2.13
CA PRO A 394 26.58 0.73 2.96
C PRO A 394 26.14 0.39 4.38
N SER A 395 26.60 1.19 5.35
CA SER A 395 26.04 1.09 6.71
C SER A 395 24.64 1.63 6.68
N GLY A 396 23.67 0.73 6.82
CA GLY A 396 22.32 1.11 7.03
C GLY A 396 21.25 0.60 6.08
N HIS A 397 20.09 0.37 6.69
CA HIS A 397 18.97 -0.35 6.10
C HIS A 397 17.91 0.57 5.46
N ILE A 398 18.12 1.89 5.47
CA ILE A 398 17.10 2.86 5.12
C ILE A 398 17.23 3.27 3.66
N HIS A 399 16.23 2.93 2.88
CA HIS A 399 16.05 3.43 1.52
C HIS A 399 14.78 4.27 1.46
N SER A 400 14.93 5.55 1.62
CA SER A 400 13.93 6.48 1.11
C SER A 400 14.32 6.93 -0.30
N ASP A 401 13.38 7.54 -1.00
CA ASP A 401 13.64 8.18 -2.30
C ASP A 401 14.62 9.35 -2.16
N ILE A 402 14.65 9.95 -0.96
CA ILE A 402 15.68 10.90 -0.51
C ILE A 402 16.26 10.40 0.80
N TYR A 403 17.55 10.61 0.99
CA TYR A 403 18.27 10.23 2.19
C TYR A 403 18.71 11.47 2.98
N CYS A 404 18.05 11.73 4.07
CA CYS A 404 18.38 12.83 4.97
C CYS A 404 17.82 12.63 6.38
N THR A 405 18.29 13.42 7.33
CA THR A 405 17.82 13.43 8.72
C THR A 405 16.77 14.49 9.01
N SER A 406 16.18 15.10 7.99
CA SER A 406 15.28 16.25 8.13
C SER A 406 13.86 15.90 7.73
N TYR A 407 12.92 16.02 8.66
CA TYR A 407 11.48 15.92 8.37
C TYR A 407 11.04 16.93 7.32
N LYS A 408 11.59 18.14 7.35
CA LYS A 408 11.32 19.18 6.36
C LYS A 408 11.66 18.76 4.94
N ALA A 409 12.72 17.99 4.73
CA ALA A 409 13.05 17.44 3.41
C ALA A 409 11.99 16.48 2.90
N TYR A 410 11.42 15.62 3.76
CA TYR A 410 10.30 14.74 3.42
C TYR A 410 9.07 15.54 3.04
N MET A 411 8.71 16.57 3.79
CA MET A 411 7.60 17.45 3.48
C MET A 411 7.77 18.13 2.11
N LEU A 412 9.01 18.60 1.82
CA LEU A 412 9.31 19.20 0.51
C LEU A 412 9.17 18.17 -0.61
N LYS A 413 9.64 16.94 -0.43
CA LYS A 413 9.47 15.85 -1.41
C LYS A 413 7.99 15.64 -1.75
N TYR A 414 7.13 15.44 -0.76
CA TYR A 414 5.68 15.27 -1.00
C TYR A 414 5.04 16.47 -1.69
N GLN A 415 5.44 17.69 -1.33
CA GLN A 415 4.94 18.89 -2.00
C GLN A 415 5.39 18.96 -3.47
N ILE A 416 6.61 18.52 -3.78
CA ILE A 416 7.14 18.45 -5.16
C ILE A 416 6.33 17.45 -5.97
N GLU A 417 6.16 16.22 -5.47
CA GLU A 417 5.40 15.18 -6.15
C GLU A 417 3.95 15.63 -6.43
N ARG A 418 3.32 16.28 -5.46
CA ARG A 418 1.96 16.81 -5.60
C ARG A 418 1.90 17.94 -6.64
N ALA A 419 2.86 18.86 -6.62
CA ALA A 419 2.94 19.94 -7.58
C ALA A 419 3.16 19.41 -9.01
N MET A 420 4.01 18.40 -9.19
CA MET A 420 4.23 17.74 -10.48
C MET A 420 2.96 17.03 -10.99
N MET A 421 2.24 16.32 -10.12
CA MET A 421 0.97 15.67 -10.49
C MET A 421 -0.11 16.68 -10.91
N ASN A 422 -0.11 17.87 -10.33
CA ASN A 422 -1.05 18.95 -10.64
C ASN A 422 -0.59 19.85 -11.81
N TRP A 423 0.53 19.53 -12.47
CA TRP A 423 1.14 20.35 -13.52
C TRP A 423 1.59 21.73 -13.08
N GLU A 424 1.82 21.96 -11.78
CA GLU A 424 2.33 23.19 -11.20
C GLU A 424 3.87 23.23 -11.31
N LEU A 425 4.40 23.23 -12.56
CA LEU A 425 5.82 22.96 -12.83
C LEU A 425 6.78 23.99 -12.24
N GLU A 426 6.43 25.29 -12.28
CA GLU A 426 7.26 26.36 -11.70
C GLU A 426 7.34 26.23 -10.17
N LYS A 427 6.20 25.91 -9.53
CA LYS A 427 6.16 25.66 -8.09
C LYS A 427 7.01 24.45 -7.71
N ALA A 428 6.93 23.35 -8.49
CA ALA A 428 7.73 22.16 -8.28
C ALA A 428 9.22 22.46 -8.38
N ASP A 429 9.65 23.25 -9.38
CA ASP A 429 11.07 23.64 -9.57
C ASP A 429 11.58 24.48 -8.39
N GLY A 430 10.78 25.47 -7.93
CA GLY A 430 11.12 26.27 -6.76
C GLY A 430 11.17 25.46 -5.44
N LEU A 431 10.37 24.39 -5.32
CA LEU A 431 10.43 23.47 -4.18
C LEU A 431 11.67 22.56 -4.25
N LEU A 432 12.09 22.16 -5.46
CA LEU A 432 13.33 21.40 -5.67
C LEU A 432 14.56 22.19 -5.23
N ASP A 433 14.63 23.50 -5.48
CA ASP A 433 15.74 24.33 -4.99
C ASP A 433 15.80 24.39 -3.46
N LYS A 434 14.62 24.41 -2.81
CA LYS A 434 14.55 24.35 -1.33
C LYS A 434 14.98 22.99 -0.80
N LEU A 435 14.53 21.91 -1.45
CA LEU A 435 14.92 20.54 -1.09
C LEU A 435 16.42 20.34 -1.23
N GLU A 436 17.04 20.77 -2.33
CA GLU A 436 18.46 20.64 -2.57
C GLU A 436 19.31 21.31 -1.48
N LYS A 437 18.92 22.53 -1.08
CA LYS A 437 19.54 23.24 0.05
C LYS A 437 19.39 22.49 1.37
N GLU A 438 18.21 21.93 1.63
CA GLU A 438 17.94 21.16 2.84
C GLU A 438 18.74 19.84 2.87
N LEU A 439 18.85 19.14 1.73
CA LEU A 439 19.65 17.92 1.60
C LEU A 439 21.15 18.18 1.79
N ILE A 440 21.66 19.33 1.35
CA ILE A 440 23.05 19.74 1.62
C ILE A 440 23.25 20.01 3.12
N ARG A 441 22.29 20.66 3.78
CA ARG A 441 22.35 20.98 5.22
C ARG A 441 22.26 19.75 6.11
N ALA A 442 21.38 18.84 5.79
CA ALA A 442 21.03 17.67 6.60
C ALA A 442 21.46 16.33 5.98
N GLY A 443 22.28 16.38 4.92
CA GLY A 443 22.74 15.20 4.21
C GLY A 443 23.83 14.42 4.99
N SER A 444 23.99 13.15 4.62
CA SER A 444 25.09 12.32 5.13
C SER A 444 26.37 12.59 4.36
N GLY A 445 27.53 12.38 5.01
CA GLY A 445 28.83 12.32 4.33
C GLY A 445 29.03 11.06 3.46
N ASP A 446 28.02 10.20 3.36
CA ASP A 446 28.08 8.94 2.63
C ASP A 446 27.84 9.17 1.12
N GLU A 447 28.79 8.73 0.30
CA GLU A 447 28.77 8.95 -1.15
C GLU A 447 27.58 8.27 -1.84
N VAL A 448 27.19 7.06 -1.40
CA VAL A 448 26.08 6.30 -2.00
C VAL A 448 24.74 6.99 -1.70
N LYS A 449 24.58 7.48 -0.48
CA LYS A 449 23.38 8.22 -0.04
C LYS A 449 23.23 9.54 -0.79
N ASN A 450 24.35 10.22 -1.04
CA ASN A 450 24.37 11.42 -1.86
C ASN A 450 23.99 11.15 -3.33
N LEU A 451 24.30 9.95 -3.88
CA LEU A 451 23.88 9.56 -5.22
C LEU A 451 22.36 9.35 -5.30
N ILE A 452 21.73 8.82 -4.25
CA ILE A 452 20.26 8.68 -4.17
C ILE A 452 19.59 10.05 -4.23
N ASN A 453 20.03 10.98 -3.38
CA ASN A 453 19.53 12.35 -3.37
C ASN A 453 19.72 13.05 -4.72
N LYS A 454 20.89 12.91 -5.32
CA LYS A 454 21.22 13.44 -6.65
C LYS A 454 20.30 12.85 -7.72
N GLN A 455 20.01 11.54 -7.63
CA GLN A 455 19.11 10.86 -8.58
C GLN A 455 17.71 11.44 -8.51
N PHE A 456 17.13 11.60 -7.31
CA PHE A 456 15.79 12.17 -7.12
C PHE A 456 15.70 13.60 -7.70
N ILE A 457 16.64 14.48 -7.32
CA ILE A 457 16.67 15.87 -7.82
C ILE A 457 16.83 15.90 -9.34
N MET A 458 17.74 15.09 -9.88
CA MET A 458 18.03 15.02 -11.31
C MET A 458 16.82 14.51 -12.10
N ASP A 459 16.16 13.45 -11.65
CA ASP A 459 14.97 12.92 -12.32
C ASP A 459 13.83 13.94 -12.32
N SER A 460 13.53 14.53 -11.16
CA SER A 460 12.47 15.54 -11.02
C SER A 460 12.72 16.74 -11.95
N ARG A 461 13.94 17.29 -11.98
CA ARG A 461 14.29 18.39 -12.91
C ARG A 461 14.19 17.98 -14.37
N ASN A 462 14.58 16.75 -14.73
CA ASN A 462 14.48 16.24 -16.09
C ASN A 462 13.01 16.11 -16.53
N VAL A 463 12.15 15.59 -15.65
CA VAL A 463 10.69 15.48 -15.89
C VAL A 463 10.09 16.87 -16.09
N ILE A 464 10.36 17.82 -15.19
CA ILE A 464 9.87 19.20 -15.28
C ILE A 464 10.32 19.86 -16.60
N ALA A 465 11.60 19.73 -16.96
CA ALA A 465 12.14 20.32 -18.19
C ALA A 465 11.48 19.71 -19.44
N TYR A 466 11.23 18.40 -19.44
CA TYR A 466 10.56 17.73 -20.53
C TYR A 466 9.08 18.09 -20.64
N MET A 467 8.35 18.12 -19.52
CA MET A 467 6.96 18.54 -19.45
C MET A 467 6.78 20.00 -19.88
N ALA A 468 7.70 20.88 -19.49
CA ALA A 468 7.75 22.28 -19.91
C ALA A 468 8.24 22.47 -21.37
N LYS A 469 8.52 21.39 -22.10
CA LYS A 469 9.05 21.40 -23.48
C LYS A 469 10.38 22.17 -23.62
N LYS A 470 11.17 22.26 -22.56
CA LYS A 470 12.50 22.92 -22.55
C LYS A 470 13.59 22.02 -23.16
N ILE A 471 13.34 20.70 -23.20
CA ILE A 471 14.26 19.70 -23.79
C ILE A 471 13.50 18.76 -24.71
N THR A 472 14.21 18.23 -25.71
CA THR A 472 13.67 17.27 -26.68
C THR A 472 13.52 15.86 -26.05
N ALA A 473 12.72 15.00 -26.68
CA ALA A 473 12.57 13.62 -26.25
C ALA A 473 13.92 12.86 -26.24
N LYS A 474 14.81 13.12 -27.22
CA LYS A 474 16.13 12.49 -27.29
C LYS A 474 17.02 12.92 -26.11
N GLU A 475 17.07 14.21 -25.83
CA GLU A 475 17.82 14.75 -24.67
C GLU A 475 17.26 14.21 -23.34
N TYR A 476 15.93 14.13 -23.23
CA TYR A 476 15.30 13.55 -22.03
C TYR A 476 15.65 12.08 -21.86
N LEU A 477 15.66 11.27 -22.94
CA LEU A 477 16.10 9.87 -22.89
C LEU A 477 17.54 9.73 -22.35
N ASP A 478 18.47 10.52 -22.90
CA ASP A 478 19.86 10.48 -22.48
C ASP A 478 20.02 10.90 -21.01
N LYS A 479 19.24 11.89 -20.56
CA LYS A 479 19.21 12.33 -19.17
C LYS A 479 18.63 11.27 -18.24
N CYS A 480 17.52 10.58 -18.59
CA CYS A 480 16.97 9.49 -17.81
C CYS A 480 17.96 8.32 -17.68
N LYS A 481 18.65 7.94 -18.75
CA LYS A 481 19.66 6.88 -18.69
C LYS A 481 20.84 7.26 -17.79
N LYS A 482 21.36 8.48 -17.89
CA LYS A 482 22.39 8.98 -17.00
C LYS A 482 21.93 9.04 -15.54
N CYS A 483 20.67 9.42 -15.31
CA CYS A 483 20.08 9.46 -13.99
C CYS A 483 19.98 8.06 -13.39
N LEU A 484 19.49 7.06 -14.15
CA LEU A 484 19.41 5.68 -13.69
C LEU A 484 20.80 5.09 -13.39
N ALA A 485 21.78 5.38 -14.24
CA ALA A 485 23.15 4.90 -14.12
C ALA A 485 23.90 5.42 -12.86
N LEU A 486 23.36 6.42 -12.16
CA LEU A 486 23.95 6.86 -10.87
C LEU A 486 23.90 5.75 -9.82
N THR A 487 22.88 4.90 -9.86
CA THR A 487 22.65 3.88 -8.82
C THR A 487 22.54 2.46 -9.39
N VAL A 488 22.10 2.30 -10.65
CA VAL A 488 21.81 1.00 -11.23
C VAL A 488 22.27 0.92 -12.69
N ASP A 489 22.96 -0.16 -13.02
CA ASP A 489 23.33 -0.54 -14.40
C ASP A 489 22.46 -1.71 -14.87
N ILE A 490 21.32 -1.40 -15.49
CA ILE A 490 20.38 -2.41 -16.03
C ILE A 490 20.74 -2.88 -17.46
N GLU A 491 21.64 -2.20 -18.16
CA GLU A 491 22.03 -2.57 -19.52
C GLU A 491 23.02 -3.75 -19.53
N ASN A 492 23.89 -3.81 -18.52
CA ASN A 492 24.96 -4.80 -18.42
C ASN A 492 24.68 -5.91 -17.39
N LYS A 493 23.65 -5.77 -16.55
CA LYS A 493 23.32 -6.75 -15.48
C LYS A 493 21.97 -7.39 -15.70
N LYS A 494 21.87 -8.69 -15.33
CA LYS A 494 20.58 -9.37 -15.29
C LYS A 494 19.72 -8.80 -14.17
N ILE A 495 18.44 -8.62 -14.45
CA ILE A 495 17.48 -7.95 -13.56
C ILE A 495 17.24 -8.71 -12.25
N ASP A 496 17.37 -10.05 -12.29
CA ASP A 496 17.31 -10.92 -11.12
C ASP A 496 18.44 -10.68 -10.11
N LYS A 497 19.50 -9.98 -10.54
CA LYS A 497 20.67 -9.64 -9.74
C LYS A 497 20.74 -8.17 -9.31
N VAL A 498 19.69 -7.39 -9.57
CA VAL A 498 19.64 -5.96 -9.25
C VAL A 498 18.52 -5.71 -8.27
N PHE A 499 18.77 -4.93 -7.23
CA PHE A 499 17.71 -4.36 -6.41
C PHE A 499 17.28 -3.02 -7.00
N LEU A 500 15.97 -2.88 -7.24
CA LEU A 500 15.38 -1.66 -7.80
C LEU A 500 14.45 -1.02 -6.76
N ARG A 501 14.72 0.24 -6.44
CA ARG A 501 13.83 1.08 -5.66
C ARG A 501 12.65 1.54 -6.51
N VAL A 502 11.60 2.02 -5.86
CA VAL A 502 10.39 2.54 -6.52
C VAL A 502 10.74 3.64 -7.53
N GLU A 503 11.69 4.54 -7.17
CA GLU A 503 12.14 5.63 -8.04
C GLU A 503 12.89 5.13 -9.29
N GLU A 504 13.71 4.11 -9.14
CA GLU A 504 14.42 3.50 -10.29
C GLU A 504 13.44 2.83 -11.25
N LEU A 505 12.39 2.18 -10.72
CA LEU A 505 11.30 1.66 -11.56
C LEU A 505 10.56 2.78 -12.29
N LEU A 506 10.37 3.93 -11.64
CA LEU A 506 9.76 5.10 -12.28
C LEU A 506 10.63 5.63 -13.42
N ILE A 507 11.95 5.76 -13.21
CA ILE A 507 12.89 6.20 -14.26
C ILE A 507 12.90 5.21 -15.44
N ILE A 508 12.81 3.91 -15.17
CA ILE A 508 12.69 2.87 -16.22
C ILE A 508 11.41 3.08 -17.04
N LEU A 509 10.28 3.42 -16.37
CA LEU A 509 9.03 3.74 -17.07
C LEU A 509 9.12 5.04 -17.86
N HIS A 510 9.84 6.05 -17.39
CA HIS A 510 10.12 7.27 -18.15
C HIS A 510 10.91 6.93 -19.43
N ILE A 511 11.94 6.09 -19.35
CA ILE A 511 12.71 5.61 -20.50
C ILE A 511 11.79 4.88 -21.49
N ALA A 512 10.90 4.00 -21.01
CA ALA A 512 9.93 3.30 -21.87
C ALA A 512 9.01 4.30 -22.59
N GLN A 513 8.47 5.27 -21.84
CA GLN A 513 7.60 6.32 -22.39
C GLN A 513 8.29 7.14 -23.48
N VAL A 514 9.56 7.49 -23.28
CA VAL A 514 10.32 8.27 -24.25
C VAL A 514 10.62 7.46 -25.52
N TYR A 515 10.97 6.17 -25.38
CA TYR A 515 11.12 5.30 -26.56
C TYR A 515 9.83 5.21 -27.37
N ARG A 516 8.67 5.15 -26.73
CA ARG A 516 7.35 5.20 -27.40
C ARG A 516 7.17 6.51 -28.14
N ASN A 517 7.49 7.65 -27.52
CA ASN A 517 7.37 8.97 -28.15
C ASN A 517 8.31 9.15 -29.35
N LEU A 518 9.45 8.44 -29.35
CA LEU A 518 10.40 8.38 -30.45
C LEU A 518 10.05 7.33 -31.52
N GLY A 519 8.92 6.64 -31.40
CA GLY A 519 8.48 5.60 -32.35
C GLY A 519 9.19 4.24 -32.21
N ASN A 520 10.04 4.05 -31.19
CA ASN A 520 10.71 2.78 -30.93
C ASN A 520 9.93 1.92 -29.93
N THR A 521 8.79 1.42 -30.37
CA THR A 521 7.84 0.67 -29.53
C THR A 521 8.43 -0.63 -28.99
N GLU A 522 9.32 -1.32 -29.72
CA GLU A 522 9.94 -2.56 -29.22
C GLU A 522 10.83 -2.31 -28.01
N LYS A 523 11.60 -1.20 -28.01
CA LYS A 523 12.37 -0.80 -26.83
C LYS A 523 11.45 -0.38 -25.68
N ALA A 524 10.35 0.33 -25.97
CA ALA A 524 9.36 0.67 -24.94
C ALA A 524 8.82 -0.59 -24.25
N VAL A 525 8.43 -1.62 -25.01
CA VAL A 525 8.01 -2.94 -24.49
C VAL A 525 9.09 -3.55 -23.60
N LYS A 526 10.36 -3.56 -24.08
CA LYS A 526 11.49 -4.13 -23.32
C LYS A 526 11.60 -3.49 -21.94
N TYR A 527 11.59 -2.15 -21.85
CA TYR A 527 11.74 -1.44 -20.57
C TYR A 527 10.50 -1.58 -19.68
N SER A 528 9.29 -1.57 -20.23
CA SER A 528 8.07 -1.81 -19.45
C SER A 528 8.01 -3.22 -18.85
N LYS A 529 8.48 -4.25 -19.59
CA LYS A 529 8.60 -5.62 -19.09
C LYS A 529 9.55 -5.75 -17.91
N ILE A 530 10.66 -5.00 -17.91
CA ILE A 530 11.60 -4.98 -16.78
C ILE A 530 10.87 -4.72 -15.45
N VAL A 531 9.95 -3.78 -15.44
CA VAL A 531 9.19 -3.42 -14.22
C VAL A 531 8.29 -4.56 -13.77
N ILE A 532 7.58 -5.19 -14.72
CA ILE A 532 6.67 -6.31 -14.41
C ILE A 532 7.46 -7.52 -13.91
N ASP A 533 8.48 -7.94 -14.68
CA ASP A 533 9.30 -9.12 -14.35
C ASP A 533 9.98 -8.96 -12.99
N TYR A 534 10.44 -7.73 -12.66
CA TYR A 534 11.02 -7.43 -11.36
C TYR A 534 10.02 -7.61 -10.21
N CYS A 535 8.83 -7.03 -10.33
CA CYS A 535 7.83 -7.08 -9.26
C CYS A 535 7.19 -8.47 -9.12
N GLU A 536 6.85 -9.14 -10.24
CA GLU A 536 6.25 -10.47 -10.23
C GLU A 536 7.22 -11.53 -9.68
N SER A 537 8.50 -11.51 -10.11
CA SER A 537 9.50 -12.48 -9.63
C SER A 537 9.77 -12.40 -8.12
N ARG A 538 9.50 -11.26 -7.50
CA ARG A 538 9.69 -11.02 -6.07
C ARG A 538 8.39 -11.04 -5.25
N ASN A 539 7.25 -11.26 -5.90
CA ASN A 539 5.93 -11.22 -5.25
C ASN A 539 5.70 -9.96 -4.40
N ILE A 540 6.09 -8.80 -4.94
CA ILE A 540 5.99 -7.52 -4.22
C ILE A 540 4.52 -7.09 -4.16
N LYS A 541 4.02 -6.81 -2.94
CA LYS A 541 2.61 -6.43 -2.68
C LYS A 541 2.47 -4.99 -2.15
N SER A 542 3.55 -4.23 -2.07
CA SER A 542 3.50 -2.83 -1.63
C SER A 542 2.75 -1.94 -2.63
N GLN A 543 1.91 -1.03 -2.13
CA GLN A 543 1.10 -0.13 -2.97
C GLN A 543 1.95 0.74 -3.91
N ALA A 544 3.13 1.18 -3.46
CA ALA A 544 4.03 1.98 -4.28
C ALA A 544 4.50 1.22 -5.53
N TYR A 545 4.86 -0.04 -5.37
CA TYR A 545 5.24 -0.92 -6.48
C TYR A 545 4.05 -1.32 -7.34
N ILE A 546 2.88 -1.61 -6.74
CA ILE A 546 1.64 -1.90 -7.48
C ILE A 546 1.30 -0.75 -8.42
N ASN A 547 1.44 0.50 -7.98
CA ASN A 547 1.21 1.66 -8.83
C ASN A 547 2.14 1.68 -10.06
N LYS A 548 3.41 1.28 -9.91
CA LYS A 548 4.35 1.18 -11.05
C LYS A 548 4.00 0.02 -11.98
N MET A 549 3.58 -1.13 -11.42
CA MET A 549 3.08 -2.26 -12.23
C MET A 549 1.86 -1.88 -13.06
N LEU A 550 0.91 -1.15 -12.48
CA LEU A 550 -0.28 -0.68 -13.20
C LEU A 550 0.08 0.22 -14.39
N ILE A 551 1.03 1.15 -14.19
CA ILE A 551 1.55 1.99 -15.28
C ILE A 551 2.23 1.12 -16.34
N ALA A 552 3.02 0.13 -15.93
CA ALA A 552 3.71 -0.79 -16.85
C ALA A 552 2.72 -1.65 -17.65
N TYR A 553 1.69 -2.22 -17.02
CA TYR A 553 0.64 -3.00 -17.72
C TYR A 553 -0.11 -2.14 -18.74
N HIS A 554 -0.51 -0.92 -18.36
CA HIS A 554 -1.14 0.00 -19.30
C HIS A 554 -0.22 0.36 -20.47
N SER A 555 1.06 0.60 -20.18
CA SER A 555 2.08 0.90 -21.19
C SER A 555 2.25 -0.26 -22.16
N LEU A 556 2.41 -1.50 -21.65
CA LEU A 556 2.52 -2.70 -22.49
C LEU A 556 1.27 -2.92 -23.36
N ALA A 557 0.08 -2.78 -22.78
CA ALA A 557 -1.17 -2.88 -23.52
C ALA A 557 -1.22 -1.87 -24.68
N SER A 558 -0.78 -0.64 -24.45
CA SER A 558 -0.72 0.40 -25.49
C SER A 558 0.35 0.11 -26.55
N ASP A 559 1.53 -0.35 -26.13
CA ASP A 559 2.66 -0.66 -27.03
C ASP A 559 2.34 -1.84 -27.94
N TYR A 560 1.76 -2.92 -27.42
CA TYR A 560 1.35 -4.07 -28.20
C TYR A 560 0.25 -3.72 -29.22
N ARG A 561 -0.71 -2.85 -28.85
CA ARG A 561 -1.68 -2.30 -29.82
C ARG A 561 -1.00 -1.54 -30.96
N SER A 562 0.01 -0.72 -30.64
CA SER A 562 0.76 0.02 -31.65
C SER A 562 1.54 -0.89 -32.61
N LEU A 563 1.88 -2.09 -32.15
CA LEU A 563 2.50 -3.15 -32.95
C LEU A 563 1.48 -4.06 -33.67
N ASN A 564 0.19 -3.76 -33.59
CA ASN A 564 -0.94 -4.58 -34.08
C ASN A 564 -1.01 -6.00 -33.44
N LYS A 565 -0.41 -6.17 -32.26
CA LYS A 565 -0.43 -7.41 -31.47
C LYS A 565 -1.54 -7.32 -30.44
N TYR A 566 -2.78 -7.48 -30.91
CA TYR A 566 -3.96 -7.21 -30.09
C TYR A 566 -4.18 -8.28 -29.01
N ASP A 567 -3.86 -9.54 -29.27
CA ASP A 567 -4.02 -10.63 -28.29
C ASP A 567 -3.08 -10.46 -27.09
N GLU A 568 -1.80 -10.12 -27.35
CA GLU A 568 -0.85 -9.81 -26.28
C GLU A 568 -1.29 -8.55 -25.52
N SER A 569 -1.84 -7.55 -26.20
CA SER A 569 -2.42 -6.38 -25.55
C SER A 569 -3.54 -6.77 -24.57
N LEU A 570 -4.46 -7.65 -25.01
CA LEU A 570 -5.58 -8.12 -24.19
C LEU A 570 -5.12 -8.84 -22.91
N GLU A 571 -4.02 -9.59 -22.97
CA GLU A 571 -3.45 -10.25 -21.79
C GLU A 571 -3.05 -9.22 -20.71
N TYR A 572 -2.29 -8.19 -21.11
CA TYR A 572 -1.85 -7.15 -20.16
C TYR A 572 -3.00 -6.26 -19.67
N ILE A 573 -4.02 -6.03 -20.50
CA ILE A 573 -5.25 -5.34 -20.08
C ILE A 573 -5.96 -6.11 -18.96
N LYS A 574 -6.15 -7.41 -19.12
CA LYS A 574 -6.80 -8.27 -18.12
C LYS A 574 -6.05 -8.25 -16.80
N LYS A 575 -4.72 -8.48 -16.83
CA LYS A 575 -3.85 -8.44 -15.64
C LYS A 575 -3.90 -7.07 -14.95
N GLY A 576 -3.78 -5.99 -15.72
CA GLY A 576 -3.80 -4.64 -15.18
C GLY A 576 -5.14 -4.25 -14.56
N MET A 577 -6.26 -4.56 -15.23
CA MET A 577 -7.60 -4.29 -14.69
C MET A 577 -7.87 -5.08 -13.40
N PHE A 578 -7.51 -6.36 -13.38
CA PHE A 578 -7.66 -7.18 -12.19
C PHE A 578 -6.82 -6.64 -11.02
N LEU A 579 -5.57 -6.26 -11.29
CA LEU A 579 -4.67 -5.68 -10.26
C LEU A 579 -5.21 -4.34 -9.74
N ASP A 580 -5.73 -3.45 -10.61
CA ASP A 580 -6.30 -2.16 -10.20
C ASP A 580 -7.45 -2.34 -9.22
N ILE A 581 -8.44 -3.17 -9.57
CA ILE A 581 -9.61 -3.42 -8.71
C ILE A 581 -9.22 -4.20 -7.45
N SER A 582 -8.37 -5.24 -7.54
CA SER A 582 -7.95 -6.05 -6.38
C SER A 582 -7.12 -5.28 -5.38
N SER A 583 -6.38 -4.25 -5.82
CA SER A 583 -5.69 -3.32 -4.92
C SER A 583 -6.62 -2.33 -4.20
N GLY A 584 -7.93 -2.39 -4.48
CA GLY A 584 -8.95 -1.46 -3.94
C GLY A 584 -9.02 -0.15 -4.69
N LYS A 585 -8.32 -0.02 -5.82
CA LYS A 585 -8.33 1.15 -6.70
C LYS A 585 -9.29 0.93 -7.88
N GLY A 586 -9.74 1.98 -8.49
CA GLY A 586 -10.54 1.95 -9.73
C GLY A 586 -10.05 2.99 -10.74
N LYS A 587 -8.90 3.60 -10.44
CA LYS A 587 -8.36 4.75 -11.21
C LYS A 587 -8.13 4.43 -12.68
N LEU A 588 -7.61 3.25 -12.96
CA LEU A 588 -7.24 2.85 -14.32
C LEU A 588 -8.27 1.92 -14.97
N ALA A 589 -9.33 1.50 -14.26
CA ALA A 589 -10.35 0.61 -14.78
C ALA A 589 -10.93 1.10 -16.12
N ALA A 590 -11.42 2.35 -16.17
CA ALA A 590 -11.93 2.95 -17.40
C ALA A 590 -10.89 2.96 -18.53
N THR A 591 -9.62 3.18 -18.21
CA THR A 591 -8.52 3.22 -19.19
C THR A 591 -8.23 1.82 -19.74
N PHE A 592 -8.19 0.80 -18.89
CA PHE A 592 -8.00 -0.59 -19.34
C PHE A 592 -9.18 -1.08 -20.18
N ILE A 593 -10.42 -0.78 -19.78
CA ILE A 593 -11.62 -1.16 -20.53
C ILE A 593 -11.64 -0.44 -21.90
N PHE A 594 -11.23 0.84 -21.94
CA PHE A 594 -11.07 1.57 -23.20
C PHE A 594 -10.06 0.90 -24.13
N CYS A 595 -8.92 0.47 -23.59
CA CYS A 595 -7.92 -0.27 -24.35
C CYS A 595 -8.46 -1.60 -24.86
N TYR A 596 -9.24 -2.30 -24.06
CA TYR A 596 -9.92 -3.54 -24.44
C TYR A 596 -10.90 -3.30 -25.60
N ALA A 597 -11.80 -2.33 -25.44
CA ALA A 597 -12.80 -1.97 -26.46
C ALA A 597 -12.14 -1.65 -27.81
N TYR A 598 -11.06 -0.87 -27.77
CA TYR A 598 -10.30 -0.55 -28.97
C TYR A 598 -9.66 -1.79 -29.63
N SER A 599 -9.08 -2.70 -28.85
CA SER A 599 -8.46 -3.93 -29.35
C SER A 599 -9.53 -4.84 -29.98
N GLN A 600 -10.68 -5.00 -29.34
CA GLN A 600 -11.81 -5.79 -29.85
C GLN A 600 -12.35 -5.22 -31.17
N ALA A 601 -12.48 -3.90 -31.29
CA ALA A 601 -12.90 -3.25 -32.52
C ALA A 601 -11.91 -3.49 -33.67
N LYS A 602 -10.61 -3.57 -33.38
CA LYS A 602 -9.56 -3.88 -34.37
C LYS A 602 -9.53 -5.35 -34.78
N LEU A 603 -9.96 -6.23 -33.89
CA LEU A 603 -10.17 -7.67 -34.18
C LEU A 603 -11.51 -7.96 -34.86
N ASN A 604 -12.28 -6.93 -35.24
CA ASN A 604 -13.62 -7.01 -35.81
C ASN A 604 -14.69 -7.63 -34.89
N ASN A 605 -14.43 -7.70 -33.59
CA ASN A 605 -15.39 -8.10 -32.56
C ASN A 605 -16.28 -6.90 -32.19
N ASN A 606 -17.04 -6.37 -33.17
CA ASN A 606 -17.70 -5.08 -33.08
C ASN A 606 -18.74 -5.01 -31.94
N LEU A 607 -19.52 -6.07 -31.69
CA LEU A 607 -20.51 -6.11 -30.60
C LEU A 607 -19.85 -6.07 -29.21
N GLU A 608 -18.76 -6.83 -29.02
CA GLU A 608 -18.02 -6.81 -27.75
C GLU A 608 -17.34 -5.45 -27.54
N ALA A 609 -16.80 -4.85 -28.59
CA ALA A 609 -16.22 -3.51 -28.53
C ALA A 609 -17.28 -2.45 -28.17
N LEU A 610 -18.49 -2.54 -28.74
CA LEU A 610 -19.59 -1.64 -28.45
C LEU A 610 -19.99 -1.74 -26.97
N ASN A 611 -20.19 -2.97 -26.46
CA ASN A 611 -20.47 -3.22 -25.05
C ASN A 611 -19.35 -2.65 -24.14
N ALA A 612 -18.09 -2.94 -24.47
CA ALA A 612 -16.97 -2.45 -23.67
C ALA A 612 -16.87 -0.90 -23.66
N TYR A 613 -17.17 -0.20 -24.78
CA TYR A 613 -17.23 1.27 -24.77
C TYR A 613 -18.34 1.80 -23.87
N GLN A 614 -19.50 1.12 -23.79
CA GLN A 614 -20.56 1.50 -22.85
C GLN A 614 -20.06 1.37 -21.39
N ILE A 615 -19.36 0.27 -21.08
CA ILE A 615 -18.77 0.08 -19.74
C ILE A 615 -17.73 1.14 -19.41
N VAL A 616 -16.94 1.62 -20.40
CA VAL A 616 -16.02 2.77 -20.19
C VAL A 616 -16.78 4.01 -19.76
N ILE A 617 -17.91 4.32 -20.43
CA ILE A 617 -18.73 5.49 -20.12
C ILE A 617 -19.21 5.39 -18.67
N ASN A 618 -19.73 4.23 -18.26
CA ASN A 618 -20.19 3.95 -16.91
C ASN A 618 -19.06 4.06 -15.87
N ALA A 619 -17.89 3.49 -16.15
CA ALA A 619 -16.71 3.61 -15.27
C ALA A 619 -16.24 5.06 -15.09
N CYS A 620 -16.33 5.87 -16.16
CA CYS A 620 -15.99 7.30 -16.09
C CYS A 620 -16.99 8.12 -15.24
N GLU A 621 -18.25 7.70 -15.14
CA GLU A 621 -19.23 8.34 -14.26
C GLU A 621 -18.88 8.13 -12.78
N ILE A 622 -18.26 7.00 -12.44
CA ILE A 622 -17.90 6.66 -11.06
C ILE A 622 -16.72 7.47 -10.57
N PHE A 623 -15.58 7.42 -11.30
CA PHE A 623 -14.32 7.97 -10.83
C PHE A 623 -13.84 9.23 -11.56
N GLY A 624 -14.57 9.67 -12.61
CA GLY A 624 -14.11 10.71 -13.52
C GLY A 624 -12.90 10.22 -14.36
N ASN A 625 -12.96 10.34 -15.66
CA ASN A 625 -11.81 9.98 -16.50
C ASN A 625 -11.90 10.70 -17.85
N SER A 626 -10.74 11.18 -18.35
CA SER A 626 -10.62 11.89 -19.63
C SER A 626 -10.98 11.03 -20.87
N ASN A 627 -11.15 9.72 -20.70
CA ASN A 627 -11.52 8.83 -21.78
C ASN A 627 -13.01 8.84 -22.12
N ARG A 628 -13.88 9.48 -21.30
CA ARG A 628 -15.34 9.48 -21.50
C ARG A 628 -15.74 9.96 -22.90
N ASP A 629 -15.28 11.13 -23.30
CA ASP A 629 -15.65 11.71 -24.59
C ASP A 629 -15.11 10.91 -25.80
N LYS A 630 -13.93 10.31 -25.63
CA LYS A 630 -13.37 9.40 -26.62
C LYS A 630 -14.20 8.12 -26.73
N ALA A 631 -14.63 7.58 -25.60
CA ALA A 631 -15.47 6.38 -25.56
C ALA A 631 -16.83 6.64 -26.21
N VAL A 632 -17.48 7.76 -25.90
CA VAL A 632 -18.76 8.16 -26.52
C VAL A 632 -18.62 8.27 -28.04
N ARG A 633 -17.59 8.97 -28.53
CA ARG A 633 -17.36 9.09 -29.98
C ARG A 633 -17.15 7.72 -30.65
N ASN A 634 -16.32 6.87 -30.06
CA ASN A 634 -16.06 5.54 -30.61
C ASN A 634 -17.28 4.64 -30.56
N TYR A 635 -18.05 4.70 -29.49
CA TYR A 635 -19.32 4.00 -29.34
C TYR A 635 -20.31 4.38 -30.46
N THR A 636 -20.55 5.68 -30.63
CA THR A 636 -21.47 6.19 -31.66
C THR A 636 -21.03 5.79 -33.07
N ARG A 637 -19.73 5.96 -33.36
CA ARG A 637 -19.18 5.58 -34.69
C ARG A 637 -19.34 4.08 -34.96
N LEU A 638 -19.09 3.25 -33.98
CA LEU A 638 -19.15 1.80 -34.13
C LEU A 638 -20.61 1.33 -34.24
N LYS A 639 -21.52 1.92 -33.46
CA LYS A 639 -22.96 1.65 -33.52
C LYS A 639 -23.51 1.97 -34.89
N ASN A 640 -23.22 3.16 -35.45
CA ASN A 640 -23.67 3.55 -36.78
C ASN A 640 -23.12 2.63 -37.88
N LYS A 641 -21.88 2.13 -37.70
CA LYS A 641 -21.29 1.16 -38.64
C LYS A 641 -22.06 -0.16 -38.63
N ILE A 642 -22.36 -0.71 -37.46
CA ILE A 642 -23.15 -1.97 -37.34
C ILE A 642 -24.51 -1.80 -37.95
N GLU A 643 -25.23 -0.72 -37.61
CA GLU A 643 -26.56 -0.44 -38.15
C GLU A 643 -26.58 -0.27 -39.70
N SER A 644 -25.48 0.23 -40.28
CA SER A 644 -25.35 0.34 -41.75
C SER A 644 -24.93 -0.95 -42.44
N GLU A 645 -24.38 -1.93 -41.74
CA GLU A 645 -24.05 -3.26 -42.26
C GLU A 645 -25.26 -4.21 -42.19
N ASP A 646 -26.24 -3.93 -41.32
CA ASP A 646 -27.49 -4.71 -41.17
C ASP A 646 -28.60 -4.23 -42.12
N THR A 647 -28.42 -3.07 -42.80
CA THR A 647 -29.31 -2.52 -43.84
C THR A 647 -28.76 -2.79 -45.24
#